data_29316fbbd10c2ad39c813794e8a65c23
#
_entry.id   29316fbbd10c2ad39c813794e8a65c23
#
_cell.length_a   1.000
_cell.length_b   1.000
_cell.length_c   1.000
_cell.angle_alpha   90.00
_cell.angle_beta   90.00
_cell.angle_gamma   90.00
#
_symmetry.space_group_name_H-M   'P 1'
#
loop_
_entity.id
_entity.type
_entity.pdbx_description
1 polymer ?
#
loop_
_entity_poly.entity_id
_entity_poly.type
_entity_poly.pdbx_seq_one_letter_code
_entity_poly.pdbx_strand_id
1 'polypeptide(L)'
;MRIDYRHHHERRPCRSWRVALSTNMLRTAAFLLATAATAPLSALAQQPTAASPLAARDGRERVNFNADWRFTLGDVAGAAAPAFDDAGWQRTGLPHSFSMPYFQSWSFYTGYGWYRKDFTLPRGSDGRRLSLEFEGAFQDAEIFVNGTRVGRHRGGYTGFPIDITAAVEPGRNVVAVRLNNKWDATLAPLAGEHVFSGGLYRDVWLVATDPVHVPWTGTRVTTPGVSAASSRVAVETEVRNDRAAPAAATLRTWVIDDAGKRVAALPDRIVQVAPGETVTATQESPAIPRPRLWSPENPALYRAITSVVVDGRERDRFETEFGFRWFAWTADRGFFLNGKHRYFKGANLHQDQAGWGDAVSNTAMERDLRTMKDAGFDFIRGSHYPHDPHFAETTDRMGLLFLSEAAFWGTGGPRRADVPWTSSAYPIDSRNWAAFDANVKQQLTEMIRINRNHPSIVVWGMDNEVFFSAAEVMPQVRRLLKEMVALTHRLDPTRPAAIDGAQRGEIDKLGDIAGYNGDGAYLFPDPGIANFAAEYGSVTRDGHNSYAPDYLELEQTPGATPGDPESWRLPWRSGEVIWAGFDHGSIAGRDYGSLGLVDYQRLPKKGYYWYRNAYAKVPPPAWPQPGTAAALRLTSSAPAIRRADGTDDVRLTVTVVDAAGKPLANSPPVRLAIESGPGELPTGRGIEFTPDGDITIRDGQAAIAMRSWQAGTTRLRATSPGLRDAVLEVPTLSGPRFVPGVTSIVADRPYVRFAGVVQDQPDGTFGLDNPTSASSALPDHPSRRANDGDPATFWQAAAGDAAPWLYVDPERVLKYRSIRIVFPQAAPYGFVAEVRGLDGNWQKVAEQAAGADRRKEREIATDPVIGGRLRITLKAPEGAIAGLAEVSITGQLQNR
;
A
#
# COMPACT_ATOMS: atom_id res chain seq x y z
N MET A 1 -38.78 32.30 24.69
CA MET A 1 -40.14 32.20 24.13
C MET A 1 -40.31 30.73 23.76
N ARG A 2 -41.04 30.01 24.64
CA ARG A 2 -41.33 28.57 24.40
C ARG A 2 -42.54 28.50 23.49
N ILE A 3 -42.54 27.62 22.49
CA ILE A 3 -43.75 27.19 21.79
C ILE A 3 -43.79 25.67 21.80
N ASP A 4 -44.79 25.16 22.53
CA ASP A 4 -45.24 23.77 22.55
C ASP A 4 -46.01 23.47 21.27
N TYR A 5 -45.86 22.25 20.72
CA TYR A 5 -46.85 21.65 19.82
C TYR A 5 -47.16 20.22 20.23
N ARG A 6 -48.47 20.05 20.72
CA ARG A 6 -49.08 18.74 20.97
C ARG A 6 -49.93 18.32 19.76
N HIS A 7 -49.82 17.06 19.44
CA HIS A 7 -50.80 16.08 18.96
C HIS A 7 -51.85 16.46 17.93
N HIS A 8 -51.90 15.63 16.85
CA HIS A 8 -53.16 14.93 16.51
C HIS A 8 -52.87 13.58 15.83
N HIS A 9 -53.44 12.49 16.40
CA HIS A 9 -53.57 11.17 15.84
C HIS A 9 -54.68 11.09 14.83
N GLU A 10 -54.49 10.47 13.67
CA GLU A 10 -55.54 9.78 12.95
C GLU A 10 -55.09 8.42 12.49
N ARG A 11 -55.80 7.39 12.98
CA ARG A 11 -55.64 5.97 12.58
C ARG A 11 -56.55 5.71 11.36
N ARG A 12 -56.04 5.02 10.34
CA ARG A 12 -56.86 4.23 9.41
C ARG A 12 -56.30 2.82 9.26
N PRO A 13 -57.15 1.78 9.04
CA PRO A 13 -56.85 0.39 9.36
C PRO A 13 -56.18 -0.38 8.19
N CYS A 14 -55.21 -1.26 8.51
CA CYS A 14 -54.64 -2.27 7.62
C CYS A 14 -55.66 -3.34 7.27
N ARG A 15 -55.93 -3.57 6.00
CA ARG A 15 -56.57 -4.79 5.47
C ARG A 15 -55.56 -5.91 5.38
N SER A 16 -55.83 -6.98 6.10
CA SER A 16 -55.13 -8.24 6.01
C SER A 16 -55.45 -9.00 4.72
N TRP A 17 -54.44 -9.33 3.94
CA TRP A 17 -54.55 -10.34 2.87
C TRP A 17 -54.01 -11.65 3.41
N ARG A 18 -54.89 -12.63 3.66
CA ARG A 18 -54.51 -14.02 3.87
C ARG A 18 -54.27 -14.65 2.50
N VAL A 19 -53.05 -15.14 2.25
CA VAL A 19 -52.79 -16.08 1.16
C VAL A 19 -52.78 -17.50 1.74
N ALA A 20 -53.73 -18.29 1.24
CA ALA A 20 -53.78 -19.74 1.56
C ALA A 20 -52.65 -20.46 0.80
N LEU A 21 -51.69 -20.98 1.51
CA LEU A 21 -50.69 -21.92 0.99
C LEU A 21 -51.30 -23.36 1.01
N SER A 22 -51.42 -23.94 -0.14
CA SER A 22 -51.89 -25.32 -0.32
C SER A 22 -50.84 -26.31 0.15
N THR A 23 -51.27 -27.32 0.93
CA THR A 23 -50.48 -28.32 1.63
C THR A 23 -49.89 -29.46 0.76
N ASN A 24 -49.60 -29.23 -0.51
CA ASN A 24 -49.18 -30.31 -1.42
C ASN A 24 -47.73 -30.29 -1.90
N MET A 25 -46.83 -29.43 -1.36
CA MET A 25 -45.39 -29.41 -1.74
C MET A 25 -44.42 -29.95 -0.68
N LEU A 26 -44.91 -30.53 0.41
CA LEU A 26 -44.06 -31.02 1.51
C LEU A 26 -43.81 -32.55 1.49
N ARG A 27 -44.16 -33.27 0.40
CA ARG A 27 -43.93 -34.72 0.32
C ARG A 27 -42.84 -35.13 -0.72
N THR A 28 -42.29 -34.22 -1.49
CA THR A 28 -41.26 -34.57 -2.51
C THR A 28 -39.82 -34.12 -2.11
N ALA A 29 -39.65 -33.34 -1.05
CA ALA A 29 -38.32 -32.92 -0.56
C ALA A 29 -37.66 -33.85 0.47
N ALA A 30 -38.42 -34.85 0.99
CA ALA A 30 -37.92 -35.80 2.01
C ALA A 30 -37.29 -37.06 1.45
N PHE A 31 -37.29 -37.30 0.12
CA PHE A 31 -36.77 -38.54 -0.47
C PHE A 31 -35.45 -38.36 -1.24
N LEU A 32 -34.86 -37.15 -1.28
CA LEU A 32 -33.57 -36.89 -1.92
C LEU A 32 -32.42 -36.65 -0.93
N LEU A 33 -32.63 -36.77 0.38
CA LEU A 33 -31.59 -36.56 1.40
C LEU A 33 -31.10 -37.86 2.06
N ALA A 34 -31.54 -39.03 1.60
CA ALA A 34 -31.20 -40.31 2.21
C ALA A 34 -30.28 -41.24 1.39
N THR A 35 -29.75 -40.77 0.20
CA THR A 35 -28.86 -41.60 -0.63
C THR A 35 -27.48 -41.01 -0.92
N ALA A 36 -27.07 -39.97 -0.18
CA ALA A 36 -25.73 -39.37 -0.34
C ALA A 36 -24.75 -39.73 0.80
N ALA A 37 -25.00 -40.77 1.58
CA ALA A 37 -24.20 -41.07 2.77
C ALA A 37 -23.52 -42.45 2.75
N THR A 38 -23.09 -42.99 1.62
CA THR A 38 -22.09 -44.07 1.57
C THR A 38 -21.35 -44.10 0.23
N ALA A 39 -20.50 -43.10 -0.04
CA ALA A 39 -19.39 -43.28 -0.95
C ALA A 39 -18.14 -43.53 -0.09
N PRO A 40 -17.37 -44.60 -0.33
CA PRO A 40 -16.21 -44.90 0.50
C PRO A 40 -15.14 -43.84 0.30
N LEU A 41 -14.60 -43.31 1.39
CA LEU A 41 -13.46 -42.38 1.48
C LEU A 41 -12.14 -42.89 0.87
N SER A 42 -12.19 -44.00 0.10
CA SER A 42 -11.01 -44.65 -0.47
C SER A 42 -10.58 -44.16 -1.84
N ALA A 43 -11.28 -43.21 -2.48
CA ALA A 43 -10.95 -42.74 -3.82
C ALA A 43 -10.23 -41.39 -3.86
N LEU A 44 -9.89 -40.80 -2.71
CA LEU A 44 -9.10 -39.54 -2.63
C LEU A 44 -7.60 -39.77 -2.36
N ALA A 45 -7.12 -41.00 -2.42
CA ALA A 45 -5.75 -41.36 -2.04
C ALA A 45 -4.80 -41.54 -3.24
N GLN A 46 -5.09 -40.96 -4.39
CA GLN A 46 -4.13 -40.92 -5.49
C GLN A 46 -4.15 -39.53 -6.17
N GLN A 47 -3.47 -38.59 -5.54
CA GLN A 47 -2.94 -37.42 -6.24
C GLN A 47 -1.42 -37.42 -6.22
N PRO A 48 -0.79 -36.97 -7.28
CA PRO A 48 0.61 -37.21 -7.53
C PRO A 48 1.51 -36.54 -6.52
N THR A 49 2.46 -37.33 -6.09
CA THR A 49 3.72 -36.95 -5.49
C THR A 49 4.35 -35.71 -6.13
N ALA A 50 4.89 -34.83 -5.26
CA ALA A 50 5.84 -33.74 -5.55
C ALA A 50 5.52 -32.93 -6.80
N ALA A 51 5.39 -31.62 -6.64
CA ALA A 51 5.36 -30.70 -7.77
C ALA A 51 6.33 -31.18 -8.83
N SER A 52 5.77 -31.57 -9.99
CA SER A 52 6.60 -31.96 -11.13
C SER A 52 7.57 -30.80 -11.37
N PRO A 53 8.87 -31.06 -11.45
CA PRO A 53 9.80 -30.12 -12.04
C PRO A 53 9.24 -29.73 -13.42
N LEU A 54 9.61 -28.52 -13.91
CA LEU A 54 9.31 -28.00 -15.23
C LEU A 54 9.07 -29.17 -16.21
N ALA A 55 7.85 -29.39 -16.71
CA ALA A 55 7.61 -30.46 -17.64
C ALA A 55 8.37 -30.15 -18.93
N ALA A 56 8.98 -31.15 -19.56
CA ALA A 56 9.62 -30.99 -20.84
C ALA A 56 8.55 -30.61 -21.90
N ARG A 57 8.18 -29.33 -21.95
CA ARG A 57 7.24 -28.76 -22.93
C ARG A 57 7.96 -27.70 -23.74
N ASP A 58 7.68 -27.67 -25.02
CA ASP A 58 7.98 -26.51 -25.86
C ASP A 58 7.18 -25.31 -25.30
N GLY A 59 7.81 -24.17 -25.12
CA GLY A 59 7.17 -22.95 -24.64
C GLY A 59 7.64 -22.48 -23.27
N ARG A 60 6.98 -21.44 -22.77
CA ARG A 60 7.28 -20.80 -21.48
C ARG A 60 6.78 -21.65 -20.31
N GLU A 61 7.63 -21.74 -19.29
CA GLU A 61 7.24 -22.27 -17.97
C GLU A 61 7.62 -21.27 -16.89
N ARG A 62 6.74 -21.09 -15.91
CA ARG A 62 6.94 -20.24 -14.73
C ARG A 62 6.56 -21.04 -13.48
N VAL A 63 7.54 -21.33 -12.65
CA VAL A 63 7.40 -22.19 -11.47
C VAL A 63 7.65 -21.38 -10.21
N ASN A 64 6.74 -21.53 -9.24
CA ASN A 64 6.92 -20.91 -7.92
C ASN A 64 8.21 -21.41 -7.27
N PHE A 65 9.03 -20.49 -6.80
CA PHE A 65 10.35 -20.77 -6.24
C PHE A 65 10.46 -20.43 -4.75
N ASN A 66 9.34 -20.20 -4.07
CA ASN A 66 9.26 -19.69 -2.70
C ASN A 66 9.66 -20.69 -1.62
N ALA A 67 9.46 -21.98 -1.82
CA ALA A 67 9.72 -22.98 -0.77
C ALA A 67 11.22 -23.25 -0.53
N ASP A 68 11.54 -23.81 0.63
CA ASP A 68 12.84 -24.42 0.97
C ASP A 68 14.06 -23.49 0.87
N TRP A 69 13.93 -22.25 1.30
CA TRP A 69 15.06 -21.36 1.49
C TRP A 69 15.68 -21.53 2.88
N ARG A 70 16.95 -21.17 2.99
CA ARG A 70 17.68 -20.99 4.24
C ARG A 70 18.05 -19.52 4.37
N PHE A 71 17.95 -19.00 5.57
CA PHE A 71 18.13 -17.58 5.86
C PHE A 71 19.02 -17.36 7.08
N THR A 72 19.82 -16.31 7.05
CA THR A 72 20.53 -15.79 8.22
C THR A 72 20.70 -14.28 8.13
N LEU A 73 20.72 -13.63 9.28
CA LEU A 73 21.09 -12.21 9.39
C LEU A 73 22.61 -12.06 9.41
N GLY A 74 23.08 -10.88 9.01
CA GLY A 74 24.50 -10.54 8.98
C GLY A 74 25.13 -10.75 7.61
N ASP A 75 26.35 -10.23 7.44
CA ASP A 75 27.14 -10.37 6.21
C ASP A 75 28.11 -11.53 6.35
N VAL A 76 27.74 -12.68 5.81
CA VAL A 76 28.47 -13.95 5.99
C VAL A 76 29.46 -14.15 4.86
N ALA A 77 30.76 -14.14 5.19
CA ALA A 77 31.80 -14.37 4.22
C ALA A 77 31.74 -15.79 3.64
N GLY A 78 31.88 -15.90 2.31
CA GLY A 78 31.90 -17.18 1.61
C GLY A 78 30.51 -17.79 1.37
N ALA A 79 29.43 -17.16 1.83
CA ALA A 79 28.06 -17.67 1.71
C ALA A 79 27.54 -17.84 0.26
N ALA A 80 28.19 -17.24 -0.73
CA ALA A 80 27.92 -17.47 -2.14
C ALA A 80 28.41 -18.82 -2.66
N ALA A 81 29.39 -19.44 -1.99
CA ALA A 81 30.03 -20.65 -2.48
C ALA A 81 29.09 -21.88 -2.44
N PRO A 82 29.08 -22.75 -3.47
CA PRO A 82 28.18 -23.91 -3.50
C PRO A 82 28.41 -24.89 -2.35
N ALA A 83 29.65 -25.00 -1.88
CA ALA A 83 30.05 -25.90 -0.79
C ALA A 83 29.93 -25.29 0.62
N PHE A 84 29.39 -24.06 0.72
CA PHE A 84 29.18 -23.42 2.02
C PHE A 84 28.18 -24.21 2.86
N ASP A 85 28.54 -24.47 4.14
CA ASP A 85 27.67 -25.17 5.08
C ASP A 85 26.64 -24.16 5.68
N ASP A 86 25.42 -24.28 5.24
CA ASP A 86 24.26 -23.50 5.70
C ASP A 86 23.31 -24.33 6.59
N ALA A 87 23.72 -25.49 7.09
CA ALA A 87 22.89 -26.39 7.89
C ALA A 87 22.33 -25.71 9.17
N GLY A 88 23.11 -24.78 9.75
CA GLY A 88 22.71 -23.99 10.92
C GLY A 88 21.80 -22.82 10.62
N TRP A 89 21.49 -22.52 9.35
CA TRP A 89 20.63 -21.38 9.01
C TRP A 89 19.16 -21.71 9.22
N GLN A 90 18.36 -20.67 9.49
CA GLN A 90 16.93 -20.81 9.62
C GLN A 90 16.31 -21.29 8.29
N ARG A 91 15.51 -22.35 8.35
CA ARG A 91 14.69 -22.76 7.21
C ARG A 91 13.50 -21.83 7.12
N THR A 92 13.23 -21.34 5.92
CA THR A 92 12.10 -20.44 5.65
C THR A 92 11.56 -20.65 4.24
N GLY A 93 10.41 -20.08 3.97
CA GLY A 93 9.89 -19.89 2.62
C GLY A 93 9.61 -18.40 2.38
N LEU A 94 9.33 -18.04 1.13
CA LEU A 94 8.99 -16.68 0.72
C LEU A 94 7.46 -16.51 0.58
N PRO A 95 6.94 -15.33 0.83
CA PRO A 95 7.57 -14.08 1.27
C PRO A 95 8.18 -14.16 2.69
N HIS A 96 9.35 -13.51 2.90
CA HIS A 96 10.04 -13.47 4.18
C HIS A 96 10.70 -12.11 4.41
N SER A 97 10.59 -11.58 5.64
CA SER A 97 11.18 -10.31 6.07
C SER A 97 12.28 -10.52 7.11
N PHE A 98 13.31 -9.66 7.12
CA PHE A 98 14.38 -9.65 8.12
C PHE A 98 13.86 -9.46 9.55
N SER A 99 12.78 -8.73 9.71
CA SER A 99 12.22 -8.35 11.01
C SER A 99 11.06 -9.24 11.45
N MET A 100 10.85 -10.37 10.81
CA MET A 100 9.80 -11.33 11.21
C MET A 100 10.18 -12.12 12.46
N PRO A 101 9.30 -12.21 13.53
CA PRO A 101 7.96 -11.65 13.61
C PRO A 101 7.94 -10.15 13.97
N TYR A 102 7.05 -9.38 13.32
CA TYR A 102 6.96 -7.94 13.50
C TYR A 102 5.54 -7.51 13.98
N PHE A 103 5.47 -6.69 15.05
CA PHE A 103 4.21 -6.21 15.64
C PHE A 103 4.29 -4.72 15.96
N GLN A 104 4.26 -3.87 14.94
CA GLN A 104 4.28 -2.41 15.06
C GLN A 104 5.40 -1.85 15.98
N SER A 105 6.55 -2.49 16.00
CA SER A 105 7.75 -1.94 16.63
C SER A 105 8.25 -0.77 15.76
N TRP A 106 8.60 0.34 16.38
CA TRP A 106 9.23 1.49 15.73
C TRP A 106 10.70 1.24 15.33
N SER A 107 11.28 0.16 15.82
CA SER A 107 12.60 -0.31 15.46
C SER A 107 12.53 -1.64 14.73
N PHE A 108 13.43 -1.83 13.78
CA PHE A 108 13.56 -3.02 12.95
C PHE A 108 15.02 -3.30 12.66
N TYR A 109 15.34 -4.50 12.21
CA TYR A 109 16.70 -4.86 11.84
C TYR A 109 17.15 -4.05 10.62
N THR A 110 18.34 -3.46 10.72
CA THR A 110 19.04 -2.79 9.62
C THR A 110 20.40 -3.44 9.42
N GLY A 111 20.67 -3.97 8.25
CA GLY A 111 21.89 -4.68 7.98
C GLY A 111 21.81 -5.61 6.78
N TYR A 112 22.69 -6.61 6.75
CA TYR A 112 22.70 -7.63 5.73
C TYR A 112 21.90 -8.86 6.14
N GLY A 113 21.36 -9.56 5.15
CA GLY A 113 20.81 -10.90 5.27
C GLY A 113 21.17 -11.73 4.06
N TRP A 114 21.33 -13.02 4.26
CA TRP A 114 21.60 -13.98 3.21
C TRP A 114 20.48 -14.99 3.10
N TYR A 115 20.11 -15.28 1.86
CA TYR A 115 19.21 -16.36 1.49
C TYR A 115 19.96 -17.36 0.64
N ARG A 116 19.73 -18.67 0.87
CA ARG A 116 20.30 -19.74 0.05
C ARG A 116 19.24 -20.79 -0.23
N LYS A 117 19.32 -21.40 -1.42
CA LYS A 117 18.43 -22.49 -1.82
C LYS A 117 19.13 -23.43 -2.76
N ASP A 118 19.04 -24.73 -2.45
CA ASP A 118 19.36 -25.80 -3.39
C ASP A 118 18.20 -26.02 -4.36
N PHE A 119 18.52 -26.23 -5.62
CA PHE A 119 17.52 -26.60 -6.60
C PHE A 119 18.11 -27.52 -7.68
N THR A 120 17.26 -28.33 -8.26
CA THR A 120 17.62 -29.22 -9.37
C THR A 120 16.90 -28.76 -10.62
N LEU A 121 17.65 -28.61 -11.72
CA LEU A 121 17.04 -28.28 -12.98
C LEU A 121 16.19 -29.44 -13.48
N PRO A 122 15.03 -29.15 -14.02
CA PRO A 122 14.17 -30.14 -14.67
C PRO A 122 14.86 -30.75 -15.88
N ARG A 123 14.52 -32.00 -16.21
CA ARG A 123 14.93 -32.60 -17.50
C ARG A 123 14.31 -31.82 -18.66
N GLY A 124 15.09 -31.58 -19.71
CA GLY A 124 14.66 -30.81 -20.88
C GLY A 124 14.85 -29.29 -20.76
N SER A 125 15.60 -28.83 -19.76
CA SER A 125 16.03 -27.42 -19.66
C SER A 125 17.19 -27.09 -20.61
N ASP A 126 17.80 -28.08 -21.23
CA ASP A 126 18.92 -27.90 -22.15
C ASP A 126 18.55 -27.04 -23.36
N GLY A 127 19.33 -26.00 -23.62
CA GLY A 127 19.07 -25.04 -24.71
C GLY A 127 17.98 -24.00 -24.44
N ARG A 128 17.36 -24.02 -23.26
CA ARG A 128 16.40 -22.98 -22.83
C ARG A 128 17.12 -21.81 -22.15
N ARG A 129 16.47 -20.67 -22.13
CA ARG A 129 16.85 -19.54 -21.26
C ARG A 129 16.22 -19.74 -19.90
N LEU A 130 17.00 -19.53 -18.87
CA LEU A 130 16.56 -19.66 -17.48
C LEU A 130 16.76 -18.33 -16.77
N SER A 131 15.72 -17.87 -16.09
CA SER A 131 15.77 -16.65 -15.28
C SER A 131 15.09 -16.86 -13.94
N LEU A 132 15.53 -16.10 -12.95
CA LEU A 132 14.80 -15.88 -11.71
C LEU A 132 14.09 -14.53 -11.82
N GLU A 133 12.78 -14.51 -11.68
CA GLU A 133 11.97 -13.30 -11.60
C GLU A 133 11.66 -13.04 -10.12
N PHE A 134 12.19 -11.94 -9.59
CA PHE A 134 11.91 -11.45 -8.25
C PHE A 134 10.81 -10.38 -8.32
N GLU A 135 9.73 -10.54 -7.57
CA GLU A 135 8.67 -9.52 -7.52
C GLU A 135 9.01 -8.38 -6.56
N GLY A 136 9.99 -8.59 -5.67
CA GLY A 136 10.56 -7.56 -4.80
C GLY A 136 11.64 -8.11 -3.88
N ALA A 137 12.68 -7.29 -3.66
CA ALA A 137 13.79 -7.60 -2.75
C ALA A 137 14.33 -6.30 -2.13
N PHE A 138 14.06 -6.06 -0.85
CA PHE A 138 14.37 -4.79 -0.21
C PHE A 138 15.75 -4.81 0.46
N GLN A 139 16.75 -3.95 -0.01
CA GLN A 139 16.62 -3.01 -1.15
C GLN A 139 17.82 -3.06 -2.11
N ASP A 140 18.95 -3.66 -1.70
CA ASP A 140 20.14 -3.84 -2.55
C ASP A 140 20.49 -5.33 -2.55
N ALA A 141 20.18 -6.01 -3.64
CA ALA A 141 20.26 -7.45 -3.79
C ALA A 141 21.37 -7.85 -4.77
N GLU A 142 22.30 -8.69 -4.33
CA GLU A 142 23.28 -9.38 -5.18
C GLU A 142 22.91 -10.87 -5.27
N ILE A 143 22.79 -11.37 -6.50
CA ILE A 143 22.34 -12.74 -6.78
C ILE A 143 23.50 -13.55 -7.32
N PHE A 144 23.70 -14.73 -6.73
CA PHE A 144 24.76 -15.69 -7.09
C PHE A 144 24.12 -17.03 -7.45
N VAL A 145 24.65 -17.67 -8.48
CA VAL A 145 24.34 -19.07 -8.81
C VAL A 145 25.63 -19.83 -8.90
N ASN A 146 25.72 -20.95 -8.19
CA ASN A 146 26.92 -21.80 -8.11
C ASN A 146 28.22 -21.01 -7.80
N GLY A 147 28.10 -19.98 -6.93
CA GLY A 147 29.19 -19.10 -6.54
C GLY A 147 29.50 -17.96 -7.50
N THR A 148 28.95 -17.96 -8.69
CA THR A 148 29.09 -16.89 -9.69
C THR A 148 28.03 -15.80 -9.46
N ARG A 149 28.45 -14.53 -9.36
CA ARG A 149 27.51 -13.40 -9.32
C ARG A 149 26.87 -13.22 -10.70
N VAL A 150 25.56 -13.48 -10.77
CA VAL A 150 24.78 -13.38 -12.02
C VAL A 150 24.04 -12.06 -12.16
N GLY A 151 23.83 -11.30 -11.08
CA GLY A 151 23.16 -10.01 -11.16
C GLY A 151 23.18 -9.23 -9.85
N ARG A 152 22.70 -7.99 -9.94
CA ARG A 152 22.42 -7.08 -8.84
C ARG A 152 21.25 -6.22 -9.20
N HIS A 153 20.36 -5.95 -8.25
CA HIS A 153 19.28 -4.99 -8.38
C HIS A 153 19.30 -4.03 -7.19
N ARG A 154 19.05 -2.75 -7.45
CA ARG A 154 18.99 -1.67 -6.46
C ARG A 154 17.65 -0.96 -6.55
N GLY A 155 16.87 -1.05 -5.50
CA GLY A 155 15.49 -0.59 -5.41
C GLY A 155 14.64 -1.66 -4.73
N GLY A 156 13.84 -1.28 -3.72
CA GLY A 156 13.21 -2.26 -2.83
C GLY A 156 11.85 -2.74 -3.31
N TYR A 157 11.12 -1.96 -4.11
CA TYR A 157 9.69 -2.13 -4.31
C TYR A 157 9.27 -2.57 -5.71
N THR A 158 10.22 -2.77 -6.61
CA THR A 158 9.95 -3.20 -7.98
C THR A 158 10.50 -4.57 -8.27
N GLY A 159 9.84 -5.28 -9.18
CA GLY A 159 10.29 -6.60 -9.61
C GLY A 159 11.34 -6.51 -10.73
N PHE A 160 12.19 -7.53 -10.81
CA PHE A 160 13.27 -7.62 -11.77
C PHE A 160 13.61 -9.07 -12.15
N PRO A 161 13.97 -9.35 -13.42
CA PRO A 161 14.47 -10.65 -13.83
C PRO A 161 15.99 -10.72 -13.75
N ILE A 162 16.52 -11.89 -13.40
CA ILE A 162 17.96 -12.22 -13.45
C ILE A 162 18.17 -13.46 -14.31
N ASP A 163 18.93 -13.30 -15.39
CA ASP A 163 19.34 -14.41 -16.23
C ASP A 163 20.37 -15.29 -15.51
N ILE A 164 20.07 -16.57 -15.39
CA ILE A 164 20.93 -17.54 -14.73
C ILE A 164 21.44 -18.61 -15.70
N THR A 165 21.11 -18.52 -16.99
CA THR A 165 21.36 -19.56 -17.99
C THR A 165 22.81 -20.02 -18.05
N ALA A 166 23.77 -19.10 -17.99
CA ALA A 166 25.20 -19.43 -18.10
C ALA A 166 25.83 -19.95 -16.80
N ALA A 167 25.10 -19.81 -15.66
CA ALA A 167 25.64 -20.16 -14.34
C ALA A 167 25.07 -21.47 -13.78
N VAL A 168 24.06 -22.03 -14.41
CA VAL A 168 23.44 -23.28 -13.98
C VAL A 168 24.13 -24.49 -14.61
N GLU A 169 24.11 -25.59 -13.88
CA GLU A 169 24.69 -26.87 -14.28
C GLU A 169 23.63 -27.98 -14.28
N PRO A 170 23.81 -29.07 -15.03
CA PRO A 170 22.97 -30.25 -14.90
C PRO A 170 23.00 -30.82 -13.47
N GLY A 171 21.86 -31.09 -12.89
CA GLY A 171 21.77 -31.63 -11.53
C GLY A 171 21.59 -30.54 -10.46
N ARG A 172 22.34 -30.67 -9.34
CA ARG A 172 22.23 -29.76 -8.19
C ARG A 172 22.83 -28.40 -8.49
N ASN A 173 22.06 -27.38 -8.20
CA ASN A 173 22.49 -25.98 -8.26
C ASN A 173 22.19 -25.28 -6.92
N VAL A 174 22.92 -24.22 -6.64
CA VAL A 174 22.72 -23.37 -5.46
C VAL A 174 22.53 -21.94 -5.91
N VAL A 175 21.40 -21.35 -5.55
CA VAL A 175 21.22 -19.89 -5.60
C VAL A 175 21.50 -19.30 -4.22
N ALA A 176 22.23 -18.20 -4.18
CA ALA A 176 22.44 -17.40 -2.98
C ALA A 176 22.12 -15.93 -3.28
N VAL A 177 21.42 -15.27 -2.35
CA VAL A 177 21.07 -13.85 -2.44
C VAL A 177 21.64 -13.14 -1.21
N ARG A 178 22.54 -12.19 -1.44
CA ARG A 178 23.02 -11.25 -0.45
C ARG A 178 22.19 -9.98 -0.55
N LEU A 179 21.55 -9.61 0.52
CA LEU A 179 20.58 -8.51 0.53
C LEU A 179 20.84 -7.61 1.72
N ASN A 180 20.64 -6.29 1.58
CA ASN A 180 20.65 -5.39 2.71
C ASN A 180 19.53 -4.34 2.59
N ASN A 181 19.06 -3.86 3.76
CA ASN A 181 18.08 -2.78 3.92
C ASN A 181 18.73 -1.54 4.55
N LYS A 182 20.04 -1.34 4.38
CA LYS A 182 20.74 -0.17 4.93
C LYS A 182 20.32 1.09 4.17
N TRP A 183 20.15 2.18 4.90
CA TRP A 183 19.92 3.48 4.27
C TRP A 183 21.07 3.85 3.32
N ASP A 184 20.72 4.33 2.14
CA ASP A 184 21.68 4.72 1.10
C ASP A 184 21.17 5.98 0.39
N ALA A 185 21.97 7.07 0.41
CA ALA A 185 21.62 8.35 -0.17
C ALA A 185 21.38 8.33 -1.69
N THR A 186 21.65 7.22 -2.36
CA THR A 186 21.45 7.03 -3.79
C THR A 186 20.28 6.13 -4.16
N LEU A 187 19.49 5.68 -3.15
CA LEU A 187 18.34 4.81 -3.33
C LEU A 187 17.06 5.46 -2.84
N ALA A 188 16.01 5.34 -3.63
CA ALA A 188 14.67 5.71 -3.22
C ALA A 188 13.93 4.48 -2.61
N PRO A 189 13.14 4.70 -1.53
CA PRO A 189 12.89 5.96 -0.85
C PRO A 189 14.05 6.37 0.05
N LEU A 190 14.35 7.65 0.07
CA LEU A 190 15.36 8.22 0.95
C LEU A 190 14.79 8.61 2.32
N ALA A 191 13.50 8.92 2.35
CA ALA A 191 12.72 9.21 3.54
C ALA A 191 11.40 8.43 3.50
N GLY A 192 10.73 8.35 4.64
CA GLY A 192 9.42 7.72 4.79
C GLY A 192 9.13 7.37 6.23
N GLU A 193 7.88 7.13 6.57
CA GLU A 193 7.49 6.75 7.93
C GLU A 193 7.25 5.25 8.11
N HIS A 194 7.07 4.50 7.01
CA HIS A 194 6.87 3.06 7.05
C HIS A 194 8.14 2.31 7.45
N VAL A 195 7.99 1.06 7.88
CA VAL A 195 9.10 0.20 8.28
C VAL A 195 9.80 -0.38 7.05
N PHE A 196 11.10 -0.19 6.95
CA PHE A 196 11.94 -0.70 5.86
C PHE A 196 12.50 -2.08 6.24
N SER A 197 11.63 -3.06 6.36
CA SER A 197 11.94 -4.31 7.07
C SER A 197 12.92 -5.25 6.36
N GLY A 198 13.23 -5.01 5.10
CA GLY A 198 14.20 -5.83 4.35
C GLY A 198 13.73 -7.26 4.04
N GLY A 199 14.40 -7.93 3.11
CA GLY A 199 14.15 -9.34 2.81
C GLY A 199 13.68 -9.61 1.38
N LEU A 200 13.56 -10.90 1.05
CA LEU A 200 12.82 -11.41 -0.11
C LEU A 200 11.34 -11.47 0.28
N TYR A 201 10.68 -10.33 0.27
CA TYR A 201 9.38 -10.15 0.89
C TYR A 201 8.19 -10.29 -0.08
N ARG A 202 8.49 -10.66 -1.34
CA ARG A 202 7.54 -11.00 -2.40
C ARG A 202 7.92 -12.32 -3.06
N ASP A 203 7.11 -12.77 -3.98
CA ASP A 203 7.31 -14.04 -4.67
C ASP A 203 8.57 -14.05 -5.54
N VAL A 204 9.17 -15.23 -5.66
CA VAL A 204 10.26 -15.52 -6.62
C VAL A 204 9.84 -16.67 -7.52
N TRP A 205 10.12 -16.52 -8.81
CA TRP A 205 9.75 -17.49 -9.84
C TRP A 205 10.98 -17.95 -10.60
N LEU A 206 11.06 -19.25 -10.86
CA LEU A 206 11.99 -19.81 -11.85
C LEU A 206 11.26 -19.89 -13.18
N VAL A 207 11.80 -19.18 -14.18
CA VAL A 207 11.22 -19.10 -15.52
C VAL A 207 12.13 -19.72 -16.55
N ALA A 208 11.57 -20.56 -17.42
CA ALA A 208 12.27 -21.17 -18.54
C ALA A 208 11.56 -20.80 -19.84
N THR A 209 12.31 -20.29 -20.83
CA THR A 209 11.80 -19.88 -22.16
C THR A 209 12.67 -20.45 -23.28
N ASP A 210 12.15 -20.42 -24.53
CA ASP A 210 13.01 -20.56 -25.72
C ASP A 210 13.98 -19.36 -25.79
N PRO A 211 15.15 -19.48 -26.39
CA PRO A 211 16.02 -18.34 -26.67
C PRO A 211 15.37 -17.23 -27.49
N VAL A 212 14.31 -17.52 -28.27
CA VAL A 212 13.49 -16.48 -28.90
C VAL A 212 12.16 -16.38 -28.18
N HIS A 213 12.01 -15.32 -27.37
CA HIS A 213 10.91 -15.20 -26.42
C HIS A 213 10.46 -13.75 -26.22
N VAL A 214 9.32 -13.58 -25.54
CA VAL A 214 8.86 -12.30 -25.01
C VAL A 214 9.49 -12.10 -23.63
N PRO A 215 10.22 -10.99 -23.38
CA PRO A 215 10.71 -10.67 -22.03
C PRO A 215 9.56 -10.49 -21.02
N TRP A 216 9.88 -10.62 -19.72
CA TRP A 216 8.93 -10.29 -18.65
C TRP A 216 8.35 -8.90 -18.80
N THR A 217 7.54 -8.29 -18.80
CA THR A 217 7.07 -6.90 -19.11
C THR A 217 7.13 -6.51 -20.61
N GLY A 218 7.37 -7.49 -21.50
CA GLY A 218 7.57 -7.25 -22.95
C GLY A 218 6.29 -6.98 -23.74
N THR A 219 5.11 -6.88 -23.10
CA THR A 219 3.86 -6.57 -23.77
C THR A 219 3.22 -5.29 -23.26
N ARG A 220 2.60 -4.54 -24.17
CA ARG A 220 1.71 -3.42 -23.84
C ARG A 220 0.43 -3.55 -24.65
N VAL A 221 -0.71 -3.64 -23.95
CA VAL A 221 -2.03 -3.72 -24.55
C VAL A 221 -2.77 -2.42 -24.36
N THR A 222 -3.24 -1.83 -25.45
CA THR A 222 -4.08 -0.63 -25.44
C THR A 222 -5.38 -0.88 -26.19
N THR A 223 -6.39 -0.04 -25.95
CA THR A 223 -7.74 -0.19 -26.52
C THR A 223 -8.15 1.06 -27.31
N PRO A 224 -7.55 1.30 -28.52
CA PRO A 224 -7.83 2.48 -29.31
C PRO A 224 -9.29 2.61 -29.69
N GLY A 225 -9.83 3.85 -29.57
CA GLY A 225 -11.20 4.15 -29.94
C GLY A 225 -12.27 3.43 -29.13
N VAL A 226 -11.93 3.07 -27.86
CA VAL A 226 -12.85 2.34 -26.99
C VAL A 226 -14.12 3.14 -26.71
N SER A 227 -15.25 2.46 -26.87
CA SER A 227 -16.59 2.97 -26.60
C SER A 227 -17.53 1.79 -26.25
N ALA A 228 -18.75 2.08 -25.83
CA ALA A 228 -19.76 1.04 -25.64
C ALA A 228 -20.17 0.33 -26.94
N ALA A 229 -19.98 0.97 -28.11
CA ALA A 229 -20.35 0.43 -29.40
C ALA A 229 -19.25 -0.47 -30.01
N SER A 230 -17.99 -0.08 -29.86
CA SER A 230 -16.85 -0.81 -30.42
C SER A 230 -15.53 -0.40 -29.80
N SER A 231 -14.52 -1.21 -29.99
CA SER A 231 -13.12 -0.93 -29.66
C SER A 231 -12.20 -1.70 -30.62
N ARG A 232 -10.90 -1.35 -30.60
CA ARG A 232 -9.84 -2.19 -31.12
C ARG A 232 -8.90 -2.57 -29.98
N VAL A 233 -8.05 -3.53 -30.22
CA VAL A 233 -6.94 -3.90 -29.33
C VAL A 233 -5.65 -3.75 -30.11
N ALA A 234 -4.77 -2.90 -29.60
CA ALA A 234 -3.39 -2.81 -30.09
C ALA A 234 -2.46 -3.46 -29.09
N VAL A 235 -1.61 -4.37 -29.59
CA VAL A 235 -0.62 -5.09 -28.77
C VAL A 235 0.77 -4.77 -29.29
N GLU A 236 1.57 -4.12 -28.45
CA GLU A 236 3.00 -4.02 -28.66
C GLU A 236 3.66 -5.22 -27.98
N THR A 237 4.51 -5.94 -28.74
CA THR A 237 5.24 -7.09 -28.24
C THR A 237 6.72 -6.92 -28.51
N GLU A 238 7.52 -7.00 -27.46
CA GLU A 238 8.98 -7.12 -27.53
C GLU A 238 9.34 -8.59 -27.76
N VAL A 239 10.18 -8.86 -28.76
CA VAL A 239 10.74 -10.20 -29.03
C VAL A 239 12.25 -10.14 -28.84
N ARG A 240 12.78 -10.92 -27.94
CA ARG A 240 14.20 -11.09 -27.64
C ARG A 240 14.73 -12.31 -28.37
N ASN A 241 15.93 -12.19 -28.97
CA ASN A 241 16.64 -13.32 -29.56
C ASN A 241 18.00 -13.52 -28.88
N ASP A 242 18.08 -14.55 -28.05
CA ASP A 242 19.31 -14.95 -27.39
C ASP A 242 20.06 -16.09 -28.10
N ARG A 243 19.69 -16.42 -29.36
CA ARG A 243 20.43 -17.33 -30.22
C ARG A 243 21.66 -16.64 -30.78
N ALA A 244 22.66 -17.43 -31.18
CA ALA A 244 23.82 -16.95 -31.91
C ALA A 244 23.53 -16.57 -33.39
N ALA A 245 22.36 -16.90 -33.92
CA ALA A 245 21.93 -16.63 -35.28
C ALA A 245 20.67 -15.73 -35.31
N PRO A 246 20.48 -14.92 -36.35
CA PRO A 246 19.25 -14.17 -36.54
C PRO A 246 18.02 -15.08 -36.56
N ALA A 247 16.90 -14.60 -36.08
CA ALA A 247 15.64 -15.29 -36.05
C ALA A 247 14.53 -14.51 -36.77
N ALA A 248 13.80 -15.15 -37.66
CA ALA A 248 12.56 -14.64 -38.22
C ALA A 248 11.40 -15.15 -37.34
N ALA A 249 10.83 -14.28 -36.50
CA ALA A 249 9.74 -14.63 -35.62
C ALA A 249 8.40 -14.12 -36.17
N THR A 250 7.42 -15.01 -36.25
CA THR A 250 6.03 -14.66 -36.58
C THR A 250 5.25 -14.52 -35.30
N LEU A 251 4.72 -13.34 -35.04
CA LEU A 251 3.81 -13.07 -33.94
C LEU A 251 2.37 -13.37 -34.37
N ARG A 252 1.72 -14.27 -33.65
CA ARG A 252 0.29 -14.59 -33.78
C ARG A 252 -0.41 -14.18 -32.50
N THR A 253 -1.29 -13.19 -32.60
CA THR A 253 -1.97 -12.67 -31.43
C THR A 253 -3.48 -12.77 -31.59
N TRP A 254 -4.14 -13.22 -30.53
CA TRP A 254 -5.60 -13.25 -30.47
C TRP A 254 -6.07 -12.82 -29.07
N VAL A 255 -7.32 -12.36 -29.03
CA VAL A 255 -7.96 -11.92 -27.79
C VAL A 255 -9.06 -12.89 -27.41
N ILE A 256 -9.10 -13.31 -26.16
CA ILE A 256 -10.16 -14.11 -25.57
C ILE A 256 -10.83 -13.35 -24.43
N ASP A 257 -12.10 -13.63 -24.18
CA ASP A 257 -12.84 -13.16 -23.02
C ASP A 257 -12.60 -14.08 -21.81
N ASP A 258 -13.22 -13.75 -20.65
CA ASP A 258 -13.15 -14.51 -19.41
C ASP A 258 -13.72 -15.94 -19.50
N ALA A 259 -14.62 -16.19 -20.46
CA ALA A 259 -15.12 -17.53 -20.78
C ALA A 259 -14.18 -18.31 -21.71
N GLY A 260 -13.04 -17.74 -22.12
CA GLY A 260 -12.08 -18.37 -23.05
C GLY A 260 -12.49 -18.28 -24.52
N LYS A 261 -13.57 -17.57 -24.86
CA LYS A 261 -14.02 -17.40 -26.22
C LYS A 261 -13.14 -16.38 -26.98
N ARG A 262 -12.65 -16.75 -28.16
CA ARG A 262 -11.92 -15.82 -29.02
C ARG A 262 -12.87 -14.73 -29.53
N VAL A 263 -12.53 -13.46 -29.22
CA VAL A 263 -13.32 -12.28 -29.65
C VAL A 263 -12.64 -11.52 -30.77
N ALA A 264 -11.33 -11.66 -30.96
CA ALA A 264 -10.59 -11.12 -32.10
C ALA A 264 -9.33 -11.94 -32.38
N ALA A 265 -8.86 -11.84 -33.65
CA ALA A 265 -7.50 -12.23 -34.02
C ALA A 265 -6.84 -11.02 -34.70
N LEU A 266 -5.58 -10.76 -34.36
CA LEU A 266 -4.79 -9.71 -34.97
C LEU A 266 -4.07 -10.29 -36.22
N PRO A 267 -3.80 -9.48 -37.26
CA PRO A 267 -2.99 -9.92 -38.37
C PRO A 267 -1.60 -10.39 -37.92
N ASP A 268 -1.12 -11.50 -38.47
CA ASP A 268 0.23 -12.00 -38.19
C ASP A 268 1.28 -10.92 -38.52
N ARG A 269 2.32 -10.84 -37.68
CA ARG A 269 3.44 -9.91 -37.88
C ARG A 269 4.77 -10.66 -37.84
N ILE A 270 5.55 -10.54 -38.92
CA ILE A 270 6.89 -11.11 -39.01
C ILE A 270 7.91 -10.02 -38.56
N VAL A 271 8.82 -10.38 -37.65
CA VAL A 271 9.93 -9.56 -37.22
C VAL A 271 11.25 -10.31 -37.42
N GLN A 272 12.28 -9.58 -37.85
CA GLN A 272 13.66 -10.07 -37.87
C GLN A 272 14.36 -9.59 -36.64
N VAL A 273 14.91 -10.51 -35.83
CA VAL A 273 15.58 -10.21 -34.59
C VAL A 273 17.02 -10.71 -34.66
N ALA A 274 17.98 -9.80 -34.67
CA ALA A 274 19.40 -10.15 -34.69
C ALA A 274 19.84 -10.82 -33.36
N PRO A 275 20.97 -11.52 -33.33
CA PRO A 275 21.52 -12.13 -32.13
C PRO A 275 21.71 -11.11 -31.01
N GLY A 276 21.18 -11.39 -29.82
CA GLY A 276 21.30 -10.54 -28.65
C GLY A 276 20.42 -9.30 -28.66
N GLU A 277 19.56 -9.10 -29.67
CA GLU A 277 18.70 -7.94 -29.77
C GLU A 277 17.26 -8.21 -29.29
N THR A 278 16.56 -7.10 -29.03
CA THR A 278 15.11 -7.06 -28.75
C THR A 278 14.46 -6.12 -29.74
N VAL A 279 13.43 -6.59 -30.44
CA VAL A 279 12.65 -5.81 -31.42
C VAL A 279 11.21 -5.70 -30.94
N THR A 280 10.65 -4.49 -30.99
CA THR A 280 9.24 -4.23 -30.70
C THR A 280 8.40 -4.26 -31.97
N ALA A 281 7.30 -4.96 -31.94
CA ALA A 281 6.31 -4.97 -33.02
C ALA A 281 4.93 -4.66 -32.51
N THR A 282 4.15 -3.93 -33.31
CA THR A 282 2.77 -3.59 -33.00
C THR A 282 1.82 -4.33 -33.92
N GLN A 283 0.77 -4.92 -33.36
CA GLN A 283 -0.35 -5.53 -34.06
C GLN A 283 -1.64 -4.86 -33.58
N GLU A 284 -2.61 -4.68 -34.49
CA GLU A 284 -3.91 -4.11 -34.14
C GLU A 284 -5.03 -5.01 -34.65
N SER A 285 -6.06 -5.21 -33.83
CA SER A 285 -7.22 -6.03 -34.17
C SER A 285 -8.17 -5.30 -35.11
N PRO A 286 -9.02 -6.03 -35.89
CA PRO A 286 -10.27 -5.49 -36.36
C PRO A 286 -11.14 -4.93 -35.25
N ALA A 287 -12.12 -4.10 -35.57
CA ALA A 287 -13.06 -3.59 -34.60
C ALA A 287 -13.82 -4.73 -33.89
N ILE A 288 -13.82 -4.69 -32.56
CA ILE A 288 -14.54 -5.60 -31.69
C ILE A 288 -15.86 -4.93 -31.32
N PRO A 289 -17.01 -5.47 -31.74
CA PRO A 289 -18.29 -4.83 -31.47
C PRO A 289 -18.73 -5.08 -30.03
N ARG A 290 -19.25 -4.03 -29.38
CA ARG A 290 -19.86 -4.06 -28.06
C ARG A 290 -19.00 -4.80 -27.01
N PRO A 291 -17.73 -4.39 -26.78
CA PRO A 291 -16.91 -5.00 -25.77
C PRO A 291 -17.55 -4.81 -24.38
N ARG A 292 -17.41 -5.80 -23.51
CA ARG A 292 -17.81 -5.61 -22.11
C ARG A 292 -16.78 -4.70 -21.46
N LEU A 293 -17.27 -3.52 -21.03
CA LEU A 293 -16.41 -2.52 -20.43
C LEU A 293 -16.08 -2.90 -18.98
N TRP A 294 -14.84 -2.72 -18.61
CA TRP A 294 -14.38 -2.85 -17.22
C TRP A 294 -14.85 -1.65 -16.41
N SER A 295 -15.41 -1.91 -15.23
CA SER A 295 -15.74 -0.91 -14.20
C SER A 295 -15.79 -1.58 -12.82
N PRO A 296 -15.84 -0.83 -11.71
CA PRO A 296 -16.03 -1.39 -10.37
C PRO A 296 -17.25 -2.31 -10.24
N GLU A 297 -18.33 -2.03 -10.95
CA GLU A 297 -19.55 -2.84 -10.95
C GLU A 297 -19.50 -4.03 -11.91
N ASN A 298 -18.63 -3.97 -12.92
CA ASN A 298 -18.48 -4.99 -13.93
C ASN A 298 -17.00 -5.15 -14.30
N PRO A 299 -16.20 -5.85 -13.49
CA PRO A 299 -14.75 -5.99 -13.71
C PRO A 299 -14.44 -7.00 -14.82
N ALA A 300 -14.94 -6.72 -16.04
CA ALA A 300 -14.79 -7.58 -17.20
C ALA A 300 -13.36 -7.56 -17.74
N LEU A 301 -12.68 -8.70 -17.69
CA LEU A 301 -11.32 -8.87 -18.15
C LEU A 301 -11.25 -9.67 -19.44
N TYR A 302 -10.19 -9.45 -20.21
CA TYR A 302 -9.82 -10.14 -21.43
C TYR A 302 -8.35 -10.52 -21.36
N ARG A 303 -7.94 -11.47 -22.19
CA ARG A 303 -6.53 -11.85 -22.36
C ARG A 303 -6.11 -11.73 -23.81
N ALA A 304 -5.03 -11.01 -24.05
CA ALA A 304 -4.28 -11.04 -25.29
C ALA A 304 -3.26 -12.18 -25.20
N ILE A 305 -3.35 -13.14 -26.08
CA ILE A 305 -2.45 -14.29 -26.15
C ILE A 305 -1.56 -14.11 -27.38
N THR A 306 -0.26 -13.97 -27.14
CA THR A 306 0.74 -13.80 -28.20
C THR A 306 1.60 -15.06 -28.29
N SER A 307 1.58 -15.72 -29.44
CA SER A 307 2.44 -16.85 -29.77
C SER A 307 3.60 -16.36 -30.65
N VAL A 308 4.82 -16.69 -30.24
CA VAL A 308 6.04 -16.44 -31.01
C VAL A 308 6.38 -17.72 -31.79
N VAL A 309 6.26 -17.69 -33.10
CA VAL A 309 6.51 -18.83 -33.98
C VAL A 309 7.81 -18.60 -34.72
N VAL A 310 8.76 -19.54 -34.60
CA VAL A 310 10.05 -19.55 -35.34
C VAL A 310 10.22 -20.90 -35.98
N ASP A 311 10.63 -20.94 -37.26
CA ASP A 311 10.79 -22.16 -38.03
C ASP A 311 9.51 -23.04 -38.06
N GLY A 312 8.33 -22.41 -38.10
CA GLY A 312 7.02 -23.07 -38.12
C GLY A 312 6.58 -23.68 -36.78
N ARG A 313 7.35 -23.49 -35.69
CA ARG A 313 7.03 -24.01 -34.35
C ARG A 313 6.77 -22.88 -33.38
N GLU A 314 5.76 -23.02 -32.50
CA GLU A 314 5.57 -22.13 -31.37
C GLU A 314 6.75 -22.29 -30.40
N ARG A 315 7.46 -21.18 -30.13
CA ARG A 315 8.63 -21.13 -29.26
C ARG A 315 8.30 -20.52 -27.89
N ASP A 316 7.39 -19.56 -27.92
CA ASP A 316 6.94 -18.90 -26.69
C ASP A 316 5.47 -18.54 -26.83
N ARG A 317 4.76 -18.54 -25.69
CA ARG A 317 3.39 -18.06 -25.57
C ARG A 317 3.30 -17.16 -24.36
N PHE A 318 2.88 -15.92 -24.57
CA PHE A 318 2.74 -14.92 -23.54
C PHE A 318 1.28 -14.47 -23.44
N GLU A 319 0.73 -14.47 -22.23
CA GLU A 319 -0.63 -14.03 -21.95
C GLU A 319 -0.60 -12.72 -21.20
N THR A 320 -1.42 -11.75 -21.63
CA THR A 320 -1.53 -10.43 -21.01
C THR A 320 -2.99 -10.14 -20.71
N GLU A 321 -3.33 -10.02 -19.45
CA GLU A 321 -4.66 -9.62 -19.01
C GLU A 321 -4.87 -8.12 -19.21
N PHE A 322 -6.06 -7.69 -19.62
CA PHE A 322 -6.44 -6.30 -19.82
C PHE A 322 -7.95 -6.11 -19.77
N GLY A 323 -8.42 -4.86 -19.76
CA GLY A 323 -9.84 -4.54 -19.82
C GLY A 323 -10.14 -3.37 -20.75
N PHE A 324 -11.33 -3.36 -21.34
CA PHE A 324 -11.81 -2.24 -22.14
C PHE A 324 -12.40 -1.16 -21.24
N ARG A 325 -11.81 0.03 -21.23
CA ARG A 325 -12.32 1.20 -20.51
C ARG A 325 -11.71 2.48 -21.06
N TRP A 326 -12.38 3.61 -20.81
CA TRP A 326 -11.79 4.94 -20.94
C TRP A 326 -12.16 5.76 -19.71
N PHE A 327 -11.39 6.77 -19.44
CA PHE A 327 -11.64 7.69 -18.34
C PHE A 327 -11.17 9.11 -18.72
N ALA A 328 -11.65 10.08 -17.98
CA ALA A 328 -11.21 11.45 -18.06
C ALA A 328 -11.14 12.08 -16.66
N TRP A 329 -10.10 12.85 -16.45
CA TRP A 329 -9.91 13.69 -15.28
C TRP A 329 -10.06 15.14 -15.72
N THR A 330 -10.93 15.89 -15.06
CA THR A 330 -11.24 17.29 -15.44
C THR A 330 -11.15 18.19 -14.23
N ALA A 331 -10.72 19.44 -14.45
CA ALA A 331 -10.61 20.45 -13.41
C ALA A 331 -11.97 20.99 -12.93
N ASP A 332 -13.00 20.85 -13.75
CA ASP A 332 -14.34 21.46 -13.55
C ASP A 332 -15.41 20.47 -13.10
N ARG A 333 -15.24 19.18 -13.39
CA ARG A 333 -16.28 18.16 -13.16
C ARG A 333 -15.72 16.84 -12.57
N GLY A 334 -14.47 16.80 -12.13
CA GLY A 334 -13.85 15.64 -11.52
C GLY A 334 -13.60 14.46 -12.48
N PHE A 335 -13.80 13.24 -12.00
CA PHE A 335 -13.46 12.01 -12.70
C PHE A 335 -14.63 11.36 -13.41
N PHE A 336 -14.38 10.84 -14.62
CA PHE A 336 -15.34 10.09 -15.43
C PHE A 336 -14.76 8.74 -15.82
N LEU A 337 -15.55 7.68 -15.68
CA LEU A 337 -15.24 6.34 -16.16
C LEU A 337 -16.31 5.89 -17.16
N ASN A 338 -15.90 5.46 -18.37
CA ASN A 338 -16.79 5.03 -19.43
C ASN A 338 -17.90 6.05 -19.75
N GLY A 339 -17.53 7.34 -19.68
CA GLY A 339 -18.44 8.47 -19.92
C GLY A 339 -19.40 8.81 -18.79
N LYS A 340 -19.33 8.11 -17.65
CA LYS A 340 -20.14 8.38 -16.46
C LYS A 340 -19.32 9.10 -15.41
N HIS A 341 -19.86 10.18 -14.86
CA HIS A 341 -19.26 10.86 -13.72
C HIS A 341 -19.19 9.92 -12.50
N ARG A 342 -18.05 9.94 -11.80
CA ARG A 342 -17.83 9.16 -10.60
C ARG A 342 -17.05 10.00 -9.58
N TYR A 343 -17.61 10.12 -8.39
CA TYR A 343 -16.86 10.58 -7.22
C TYR A 343 -16.37 9.33 -6.48
N PHE A 344 -15.08 9.04 -6.55
CA PHE A 344 -14.57 7.82 -5.94
C PHE A 344 -14.32 7.97 -4.43
N LYS A 345 -14.46 6.87 -3.72
CA LYS A 345 -14.26 6.72 -2.28
C LYS A 345 -13.11 5.79 -2.08
N GLY A 346 -12.00 6.32 -1.60
CA GLY A 346 -10.75 5.59 -1.54
C GLY A 346 -10.23 5.33 -0.15
N ALA A 347 -9.28 4.38 -0.07
CA ALA A 347 -8.46 4.13 1.10
C ALA A 347 -7.00 3.99 0.72
N ASN A 348 -6.11 4.57 1.55
CA ASN A 348 -4.67 4.35 1.47
C ASN A 348 -4.30 3.02 2.12
N LEU A 349 -3.44 2.23 1.49
CA LEU A 349 -3.00 0.93 1.99
C LEU A 349 -1.49 0.79 1.94
N HIS A 350 -0.89 0.49 3.09
CA HIS A 350 0.44 -0.13 3.19
C HIS A 350 0.35 -1.64 3.05
N GLN A 351 1.49 -2.31 2.76
CA GLN A 351 1.50 -3.74 2.41
C GLN A 351 1.89 -4.66 3.57
N ASP A 352 1.91 -4.22 4.81
CA ASP A 352 2.36 -5.02 5.95
C ASP A 352 1.21 -5.58 6.81
N GLN A 353 1.50 -6.65 7.55
CA GLN A 353 0.54 -7.30 8.45
C GLN A 353 1.18 -7.79 9.74
N ALA A 354 0.35 -7.93 10.80
CA ALA A 354 0.77 -8.42 12.11
C ALA A 354 1.57 -9.73 12.03
N GLY A 355 2.73 -9.72 12.59
CA GLY A 355 3.66 -10.82 12.67
C GLY A 355 4.49 -11.07 11.40
N TRP A 356 3.93 -10.83 10.23
CA TRP A 356 4.58 -11.09 8.94
C TRP A 356 5.34 -9.87 8.40
N GLY A 357 5.05 -8.65 8.92
CA GLY A 357 5.60 -7.41 8.37
C GLY A 357 5.26 -7.29 6.89
N ASP A 358 6.19 -6.83 6.06
CA ASP A 358 5.99 -6.68 4.60
C ASP A 358 5.87 -8.02 3.84
N ALA A 359 6.18 -9.15 4.48
CA ALA A 359 6.12 -10.46 3.86
C ALA A 359 4.67 -10.99 3.80
N VAL A 360 3.81 -10.34 3.04
CA VAL A 360 2.38 -10.60 2.94
C VAL A 360 2.08 -11.61 1.82
N SER A 361 1.18 -12.58 2.07
CA SER A 361 0.76 -13.53 1.04
C SER A 361 -0.26 -12.90 0.08
N ASN A 362 -0.39 -13.47 -1.12
CA ASN A 362 -1.38 -13.04 -2.11
C ASN A 362 -2.81 -13.11 -1.56
N THR A 363 -3.16 -14.19 -0.85
CA THR A 363 -4.49 -14.33 -0.23
C THR A 363 -4.75 -13.29 0.87
N ALA A 364 -3.72 -12.88 1.60
CA ALA A 364 -3.86 -11.83 2.59
C ALA A 364 -4.14 -10.46 1.95
N MET A 365 -3.45 -10.11 0.85
CA MET A 365 -3.73 -8.92 0.06
C MET A 365 -5.16 -8.94 -0.51
N GLU A 366 -5.62 -10.09 -1.02
CA GLU A 366 -7.01 -10.26 -1.47
C GLU A 366 -8.03 -9.99 -0.35
N ARG A 367 -7.75 -10.44 0.89
CA ARG A 367 -8.63 -10.18 2.04
C ARG A 367 -8.67 -8.70 2.41
N ASP A 368 -7.53 -8.03 2.38
CA ASP A 368 -7.43 -6.60 2.69
C ASP A 368 -8.24 -5.77 1.68
N LEU A 369 -8.05 -6.00 0.39
CA LEU A 369 -8.82 -5.34 -0.67
C LEU A 369 -10.32 -5.63 -0.57
N ARG A 370 -10.70 -6.87 -0.27
CA ARG A 370 -12.11 -7.24 -0.05
C ARG A 370 -12.70 -6.52 1.14
N THR A 371 -11.94 -6.38 2.24
CA THR A 371 -12.39 -5.66 3.43
C THR A 371 -12.73 -4.20 3.11
N MET A 372 -11.90 -3.52 2.32
CA MET A 372 -12.20 -2.15 1.88
C MET A 372 -13.41 -2.12 0.95
N LYS A 373 -13.47 -3.01 -0.03
CA LYS A 373 -14.62 -3.10 -0.94
C LYS A 373 -15.95 -3.36 -0.20
N ASP A 374 -15.95 -4.24 0.80
CA ASP A 374 -17.13 -4.54 1.62
C ASP A 374 -17.59 -3.34 2.45
N ALA A 375 -16.73 -2.40 2.75
CA ALA A 375 -17.07 -1.13 3.36
C ALA A 375 -17.57 -0.07 2.35
N GLY A 376 -17.58 -0.38 1.05
CA GLY A 376 -18.06 0.51 -0.01
C GLY A 376 -17.01 1.43 -0.60
N PHE A 377 -15.73 1.18 -0.32
CA PHE A 377 -14.64 1.83 -1.03
C PHE A 377 -14.51 1.25 -2.44
N ASP A 378 -14.25 2.11 -3.43
CA ASP A 378 -14.12 1.73 -4.84
C ASP A 378 -12.80 2.22 -5.47
N PHE A 379 -11.93 2.84 -4.69
CA PHE A 379 -10.61 3.32 -5.07
C PHE A 379 -9.57 2.96 -4.01
N ILE A 380 -8.38 2.56 -4.45
CA ILE A 380 -7.24 2.28 -3.57
C ILE A 380 -6.06 3.14 -4.01
N ARG A 381 -5.39 3.80 -3.07
CA ARG A 381 -4.07 4.34 -3.26
C ARG A 381 -3.06 3.41 -2.61
N GLY A 382 -2.15 2.88 -3.42
CA GLY A 382 -1.05 2.04 -2.94
C GLY A 382 0.07 2.89 -2.40
N SER A 383 -0.04 3.29 -1.15
CA SER A 383 0.89 4.21 -0.49
C SER A 383 2.11 3.46 0.07
N HIS A 384 3.35 4.02 0.02
CA HIS A 384 3.82 5.13 -0.81
C HIS A 384 4.93 4.60 -1.70
N TYR A 385 4.67 3.48 -2.38
CA TYR A 385 5.62 2.70 -3.18
C TYR A 385 4.88 1.72 -4.10
N PRO A 386 5.54 1.20 -5.14
CA PRO A 386 4.97 0.15 -5.99
C PRO A 386 4.59 -1.08 -5.19
N HIS A 387 3.31 -1.46 -5.23
CA HIS A 387 2.79 -2.64 -4.55
C HIS A 387 3.15 -3.92 -5.32
N ASP A 388 2.91 -5.07 -4.69
CA ASP A 388 3.06 -6.39 -5.29
C ASP A 388 2.29 -6.49 -6.61
N PRO A 389 2.81 -7.15 -7.67
CA PRO A 389 2.08 -7.35 -8.92
C PRO A 389 0.70 -8.00 -8.71
N HIS A 390 0.58 -8.95 -7.77
CA HIS A 390 -0.69 -9.59 -7.43
C HIS A 390 -1.74 -8.61 -6.89
N PHE A 391 -1.32 -7.51 -6.29
CA PHE A 391 -2.21 -6.47 -5.79
C PHE A 391 -2.97 -5.81 -6.94
N ALA A 392 -2.29 -5.41 -8.03
CA ALA A 392 -2.90 -4.84 -9.21
C ALA A 392 -3.82 -5.85 -9.94
N GLU A 393 -3.39 -7.12 -10.06
CA GLU A 393 -4.24 -8.19 -10.59
C GLU A 393 -5.53 -8.35 -9.77
N THR A 394 -5.43 -8.21 -8.45
CA THR A 394 -6.58 -8.34 -7.55
C THR A 394 -7.52 -7.15 -7.65
N THR A 395 -6.99 -5.91 -7.76
CA THR A 395 -7.84 -4.73 -7.99
C THR A 395 -8.59 -4.82 -9.33
N ASP A 396 -7.95 -5.36 -10.37
CA ASP A 396 -8.62 -5.65 -11.66
C ASP A 396 -9.81 -6.59 -11.49
N ARG A 397 -9.59 -7.75 -10.86
CA ARG A 397 -10.61 -8.78 -10.66
C ARG A 397 -11.72 -8.36 -9.70
N MET A 398 -11.40 -7.57 -8.69
CA MET A 398 -12.37 -7.09 -7.72
C MET A 398 -13.12 -5.85 -8.20
N GLY A 399 -12.67 -5.16 -9.25
CA GLY A 399 -13.26 -3.90 -9.67
C GLY A 399 -13.00 -2.81 -8.61
N LEU A 400 -11.75 -2.55 -8.31
CA LEU A 400 -11.31 -1.42 -7.52
C LEU A 400 -10.45 -0.53 -8.40
N LEU A 401 -10.72 0.76 -8.47
CA LEU A 401 -9.82 1.72 -9.09
C LEU A 401 -8.52 1.78 -8.29
N PHE A 402 -7.40 1.97 -8.97
CA PHE A 402 -6.09 1.91 -8.34
C PHE A 402 -5.18 3.05 -8.79
N LEU A 403 -4.52 3.69 -7.82
CA LEU A 403 -3.37 4.55 -8.00
C LEU A 403 -2.13 3.78 -7.56
N SER A 404 -1.23 3.52 -8.49
CA SER A 404 0.08 2.92 -8.21
C SER A 404 1.12 4.04 -8.10
N GLU A 405 1.85 4.08 -6.99
CA GLU A 405 2.72 5.18 -6.60
C GLU A 405 4.19 4.79 -6.67
N ALA A 406 5.04 5.72 -7.12
CA ALA A 406 6.49 5.57 -7.16
C ALA A 406 7.09 5.76 -5.77
N ALA A 407 8.23 5.10 -5.51
CA ALA A 407 8.91 5.15 -4.22
C ALA A 407 9.71 6.47 -4.01
N PHE A 408 9.17 7.61 -4.40
CA PHE A 408 9.73 8.94 -4.14
C PHE A 408 8.91 9.62 -3.05
N TRP A 409 9.39 9.52 -1.81
CA TRP A 409 8.59 9.73 -0.63
C TRP A 409 9.29 10.67 0.36
N GLY A 410 8.58 11.67 0.85
CA GLY A 410 8.95 12.54 1.94
C GLY A 410 8.18 12.20 3.21
N THR A 411 8.66 12.67 4.35
CA THR A 411 7.95 12.57 5.62
C THR A 411 8.10 13.85 6.41
N GLY A 412 7.00 14.33 6.96
CA GLY A 412 6.98 15.47 7.87
C GLY A 412 7.65 15.15 9.20
N GLY A 413 8.11 16.20 9.87
CA GLY A 413 8.67 16.11 11.23
C GLY A 413 10.16 16.42 11.32
N PRO A 414 10.73 16.41 12.53
CA PRO A 414 12.11 16.76 12.72
C PRO A 414 13.03 15.69 12.15
N ARG A 415 14.11 16.14 11.55
CA ARG A 415 15.17 15.27 11.09
C ARG A 415 15.95 14.74 12.28
N ARG A 416 16.12 13.43 12.30
CA ARG A 416 16.90 12.72 13.32
C ARG A 416 18.17 12.17 12.71
N ALA A 417 19.32 12.56 13.22
CA ALA A 417 20.61 12.07 12.72
C ALA A 417 20.81 10.55 12.92
N ASP A 418 20.15 9.97 13.93
CA ASP A 418 20.18 8.54 14.26
C ASP A 418 19.15 7.71 13.46
N VAL A 419 18.22 8.37 12.76
CA VAL A 419 17.20 7.73 11.89
C VAL A 419 17.27 8.36 10.50
N PRO A 420 18.12 7.84 9.62
CA PRO A 420 18.36 8.44 8.29
C PRO A 420 17.10 8.64 7.45
N TRP A 421 16.10 7.74 7.56
CA TRP A 421 14.83 7.84 6.83
C TRP A 421 13.89 8.98 7.29
N THR A 422 14.26 9.73 8.31
CA THR A 422 13.58 10.98 8.67
C THR A 422 14.23 12.21 8.02
N SER A 423 15.16 12.02 7.09
CA SER A 423 15.86 13.08 6.37
C SER A 423 15.01 13.64 5.22
N SER A 424 15.61 14.50 4.42
CA SER A 424 15.03 15.01 3.17
C SER A 424 14.64 13.88 2.21
N ALA A 425 13.53 14.02 1.49
CA ALA A 425 13.14 13.09 0.43
C ALA A 425 14.16 13.04 -0.73
N TYR A 426 14.94 14.10 -0.89
CA TYR A 426 15.97 14.22 -1.92
C TYR A 426 17.36 14.40 -1.28
N PRO A 427 18.43 13.85 -1.87
CA PRO A 427 19.78 13.95 -1.30
C PRO A 427 20.26 15.40 -1.14
N ILE A 428 20.73 15.75 0.06
CA ILE A 428 21.30 17.07 0.31
C ILE A 428 22.69 17.20 -0.35
N ASP A 429 23.49 16.14 -0.31
CA ASP A 429 24.80 16.10 -0.95
C ASP A 429 24.66 15.90 -2.47
N SER A 430 25.10 16.92 -3.23
CA SER A 430 25.03 16.94 -4.70
C SER A 430 25.77 15.79 -5.39
N ARG A 431 26.74 15.16 -4.73
CA ARG A 431 27.45 13.98 -5.24
C ARG A 431 26.52 12.78 -5.46
N ASN A 432 25.41 12.72 -4.77
CA ASN A 432 24.44 11.63 -4.84
C ASN A 432 23.31 11.88 -5.87
N TRP A 433 23.10 13.11 -6.36
CA TRP A 433 21.95 13.49 -7.17
C TRP A 433 21.77 12.63 -8.42
N ALA A 434 22.83 12.48 -9.22
CA ALA A 434 22.73 11.72 -10.47
C ALA A 434 22.37 10.23 -10.24
N ALA A 435 22.93 9.61 -9.20
CA ALA A 435 22.65 8.22 -8.85
C ALA A 435 21.25 8.04 -8.29
N PHE A 436 20.79 8.98 -7.45
CA PHE A 436 19.44 8.98 -6.91
C PHE A 436 18.39 9.18 -8.01
N ASP A 437 18.56 10.18 -8.89
CA ASP A 437 17.68 10.42 -10.03
C ASP A 437 17.57 9.19 -10.94
N ALA A 438 18.69 8.53 -11.20
CA ALA A 438 18.73 7.32 -12.01
C ALA A 438 17.93 6.19 -11.34
N ASN A 439 18.07 6.03 -10.03
CA ASN A 439 17.37 5.00 -9.27
C ASN A 439 15.85 5.25 -9.20
N VAL A 440 15.41 6.51 -8.93
CA VAL A 440 13.98 6.87 -8.97
C VAL A 440 13.37 6.56 -10.34
N LYS A 441 14.06 6.96 -11.42
CA LYS A 441 13.58 6.73 -12.81
C LYS A 441 13.61 5.25 -13.19
N GLN A 442 14.57 4.47 -12.67
CA GLN A 442 14.59 3.02 -12.83
C GLN A 442 13.35 2.39 -12.20
N GLN A 443 13.09 2.64 -10.91
CA GLN A 443 11.95 2.08 -10.21
C GLN A 443 10.61 2.52 -10.83
N LEU A 444 10.48 3.79 -11.25
CA LEU A 444 9.30 4.28 -11.98
C LEU A 444 9.10 3.52 -13.31
N THR A 445 10.19 3.27 -14.05
CA THR A 445 10.12 2.51 -15.31
C THR A 445 9.66 1.08 -15.07
N GLU A 446 10.22 0.41 -14.06
CA GLU A 446 9.87 -0.95 -13.67
C GLU A 446 8.41 -1.03 -13.22
N MET A 447 7.95 -0.12 -12.35
CA MET A 447 6.57 -0.02 -11.89
C MET A 447 5.59 0.08 -13.07
N ILE A 448 5.82 1.03 -13.99
CA ILE A 448 4.93 1.24 -15.13
C ILE A 448 4.96 0.04 -16.07
N ARG A 449 6.12 -0.50 -16.39
CA ARG A 449 6.24 -1.64 -17.32
C ARG A 449 5.57 -2.90 -16.78
N ILE A 450 5.67 -3.16 -15.47
CA ILE A 450 5.02 -4.31 -14.81
C ILE A 450 3.50 -4.12 -14.83
N ASN A 451 3.01 -2.91 -14.55
CA ASN A 451 1.61 -2.68 -14.24
C ASN A 451 0.78 -2.02 -15.36
N ARG A 452 1.37 -1.57 -16.49
CA ARG A 452 0.68 -0.79 -17.53
C ARG A 452 -0.50 -1.45 -18.22
N ASN A 453 -0.66 -2.78 -18.09
CA ASN A 453 -1.77 -3.50 -18.69
C ASN A 453 -3.01 -3.61 -17.80
N HIS A 454 -2.92 -3.25 -16.52
CA HIS A 454 -4.02 -3.35 -15.55
C HIS A 454 -5.10 -2.28 -15.78
N PRO A 455 -6.37 -2.68 -16.05
CA PRO A 455 -7.44 -1.70 -16.27
C PRO A 455 -7.85 -0.95 -15.00
N SER A 456 -7.60 -1.49 -13.81
CA SER A 456 -7.87 -0.83 -12.53
C SER A 456 -7.04 0.42 -12.32
N ILE A 457 -5.80 0.46 -12.83
CA ILE A 457 -4.92 1.61 -12.70
C ILE A 457 -5.42 2.73 -13.61
N VAL A 458 -5.80 3.87 -13.00
CA VAL A 458 -6.34 5.03 -13.69
C VAL A 458 -5.45 6.27 -13.58
N VAL A 459 -4.39 6.19 -12.78
CA VAL A 459 -3.43 7.27 -12.54
C VAL A 459 -2.12 6.67 -11.98
N TRP A 460 -0.99 7.26 -12.34
CA TRP A 460 0.32 6.98 -11.78
C TRP A 460 0.69 8.07 -10.78
N GLY A 461 0.95 7.71 -9.51
CA GLY A 461 1.50 8.61 -8.48
C GLY A 461 3.00 8.79 -8.66
N MET A 462 3.47 10.02 -8.71
CA MET A 462 4.91 10.30 -8.88
C MET A 462 5.65 10.33 -7.55
N ASP A 463 4.96 10.68 -6.48
CA ASP A 463 5.57 10.94 -5.17
C ASP A 463 4.53 10.90 -4.04
N ASN A 464 5.03 10.98 -2.82
CA ASN A 464 4.25 11.41 -1.66
C ASN A 464 5.01 12.49 -0.89
N GLU A 465 4.39 13.64 -0.69
CA GLU A 465 4.84 14.69 0.24
C GLU A 465 6.34 15.07 0.13
N VAL A 466 6.92 15.03 -1.07
CA VAL A 466 8.35 15.34 -1.27
C VAL A 466 8.72 16.80 -0.97
N PHE A 467 7.72 17.66 -0.73
CA PHE A 467 7.96 19.01 -0.20
C PHE A 467 8.58 18.98 1.21
N PHE A 468 8.49 17.86 1.95
CA PHE A 468 9.30 17.64 3.16
C PHE A 468 10.76 17.30 2.84
N SER A 469 11.31 17.96 1.85
CA SER A 469 12.74 17.98 1.54
C SER A 469 13.41 19.18 2.17
N ALA A 470 14.74 19.18 2.22
CA ALA A 470 15.50 20.36 2.59
C ALA A 470 15.26 21.48 1.58
N ALA A 471 15.10 22.71 2.05
CA ALA A 471 14.78 23.85 1.18
C ALA A 471 15.78 24.04 0.04
N GLU A 472 17.07 23.83 0.32
CA GLU A 472 18.17 23.94 -0.65
C GLU A 472 18.09 22.96 -1.82
N VAL A 473 17.37 21.85 -1.68
CA VAL A 473 17.21 20.83 -2.74
C VAL A 473 15.84 20.86 -3.43
N MET A 474 14.92 21.72 -3.01
CA MET A 474 13.60 21.86 -3.65
C MET A 474 13.66 22.16 -5.15
N PRO A 475 14.59 22.95 -5.69
CA PRO A 475 14.74 23.10 -7.14
C PRO A 475 15.02 21.77 -7.86
N GLN A 476 15.77 20.86 -7.22
CA GLN A 476 16.07 19.54 -7.77
C GLN A 476 14.86 18.59 -7.67
N VAL A 477 14.11 18.65 -6.57
CA VAL A 477 12.84 17.94 -6.42
C VAL A 477 11.88 18.30 -7.56
N ARG A 478 11.66 19.61 -7.80
CA ARG A 478 10.81 20.09 -8.90
C ARG A 478 11.30 19.63 -10.28
N ARG A 479 12.61 19.64 -10.50
CA ARG A 479 13.20 19.15 -11.74
C ARG A 479 12.92 17.66 -11.92
N LEU A 480 13.21 16.84 -10.89
CA LEU A 480 13.01 15.39 -10.95
C LEU A 480 11.54 15.02 -11.16
N LEU A 481 10.59 15.67 -10.48
CA LEU A 481 9.15 15.45 -10.70
C LEU A 481 8.75 15.72 -12.16
N LYS A 482 9.22 16.81 -12.78
CA LYS A 482 8.98 17.09 -14.22
C LYS A 482 9.55 15.99 -15.11
N GLU A 483 10.75 15.49 -14.80
CA GLU A 483 11.36 14.38 -15.55
C GLU A 483 10.59 13.07 -15.39
N MET A 484 10.05 12.78 -14.18
CA MET A 484 9.22 11.62 -13.90
C MET A 484 7.90 11.68 -14.66
N VAL A 485 7.21 12.82 -14.65
CA VAL A 485 5.98 13.03 -15.42
C VAL A 485 6.25 12.82 -16.93
N ALA A 486 7.30 13.43 -17.47
CA ALA A 486 7.67 13.23 -18.87
C ALA A 486 8.06 11.79 -19.20
N LEU A 487 8.69 11.06 -18.26
CA LEU A 487 9.01 9.64 -18.42
C LEU A 487 7.75 8.79 -18.41
N THR A 488 6.82 9.07 -17.50
CA THR A 488 5.52 8.39 -17.41
C THR A 488 4.74 8.49 -18.72
N HIS A 489 4.62 9.69 -19.30
CA HIS A 489 3.94 9.90 -20.59
C HIS A 489 4.59 9.14 -21.75
N ARG A 490 5.92 8.95 -21.72
CA ARG A 490 6.62 8.12 -22.73
C ARG A 490 6.36 6.63 -22.55
N LEU A 491 6.32 6.16 -21.30
CA LEU A 491 6.14 4.73 -21.00
C LEU A 491 4.68 4.30 -21.11
N ASP A 492 3.77 5.18 -20.73
CA ASP A 492 2.32 4.97 -20.80
C ASP A 492 1.56 6.27 -21.08
N PRO A 493 1.35 6.63 -22.36
CA PRO A 493 0.59 7.83 -22.73
C PRO A 493 -0.93 7.71 -22.48
N THR A 494 -1.40 6.60 -21.94
CA THR A 494 -2.84 6.34 -21.72
C THR A 494 -3.32 6.74 -20.32
N ARG A 495 -2.42 7.05 -19.40
CA ARG A 495 -2.72 7.42 -18.01
C ARG A 495 -2.00 8.69 -17.61
N PRO A 496 -2.67 9.56 -16.82
CA PRO A 496 -2.05 10.76 -16.29
C PRO A 496 -1.10 10.44 -15.13
N ALA A 497 -0.23 11.41 -14.83
CA ALA A 497 0.67 11.45 -13.69
C ALA A 497 0.15 12.39 -12.61
N ALA A 498 0.00 11.90 -11.37
CA ALA A 498 -0.39 12.70 -10.22
C ALA A 498 0.83 13.10 -9.39
N ILE A 499 0.77 14.30 -8.81
CA ILE A 499 1.65 14.74 -7.73
C ILE A 499 0.83 14.67 -6.43
N ASP A 500 1.27 13.82 -5.50
CA ASP A 500 0.53 13.53 -4.28
C ASP A 500 1.13 14.28 -3.07
N GLY A 501 0.28 14.87 -2.22
CA GLY A 501 0.69 15.82 -1.20
C GLY A 501 1.05 17.18 -1.77
N ALA A 502 0.37 17.61 -2.82
CA ALA A 502 0.78 18.71 -3.70
C ALA A 502 0.60 20.12 -3.14
N GLN A 503 0.02 20.29 -1.95
CA GLN A 503 -0.40 21.60 -1.42
C GLN A 503 0.76 22.52 -1.00
N ARG A 504 1.99 22.01 -0.94
CA ARG A 504 3.15 22.77 -0.46
C ARG A 504 4.21 22.90 -1.53
N GLY A 505 5.00 23.95 -1.42
CA GLY A 505 6.11 24.19 -2.35
C GLY A 505 5.67 24.43 -3.79
N GLU A 506 4.41 24.72 -4.07
CA GLU A 506 3.84 25.00 -5.40
C GLU A 506 4.19 23.89 -6.42
N ILE A 507 4.11 22.63 -6.02
CA ILE A 507 4.36 21.47 -6.89
C ILE A 507 3.10 20.90 -7.54
N ASP A 508 1.93 21.38 -7.14
CA ASP A 508 0.60 20.91 -7.58
C ASP A 508 0.37 21.00 -9.11
N LYS A 509 1.08 21.90 -9.79
CA LYS A 509 0.95 22.07 -11.25
C LYS A 509 2.07 21.42 -12.06
N LEU A 510 2.88 20.58 -11.44
CA LEU A 510 3.95 19.85 -12.12
C LEU A 510 3.47 18.56 -12.79
N GLY A 511 2.37 17.97 -12.27
CA GLY A 511 1.70 16.81 -12.84
C GLY A 511 0.43 17.17 -13.63
N ASP A 512 -0.25 16.14 -14.11
CA ASP A 512 -1.57 16.27 -14.77
C ASP A 512 -2.69 16.41 -13.73
N ILE A 513 -2.48 15.88 -12.54
CA ILE A 513 -3.45 15.80 -11.45
C ILE A 513 -2.75 16.17 -10.14
N ALA A 514 -3.44 16.89 -9.27
CA ALA A 514 -2.99 17.20 -7.92
C ALA A 514 -3.72 16.33 -6.88
N GLY A 515 -2.98 15.58 -6.07
CA GLY A 515 -3.46 14.92 -4.87
C GLY A 515 -3.15 15.77 -3.64
N TYR A 516 -4.15 16.15 -2.86
CA TYR A 516 -3.98 16.97 -1.67
C TYR A 516 -4.10 16.13 -0.40
N ASN A 517 -3.14 16.28 0.51
CA ASN A 517 -3.10 15.55 1.78
C ASN A 517 -3.58 16.43 2.93
N GLY A 518 -4.22 15.83 3.93
CA GLY A 518 -4.61 16.48 5.17
C GLY A 518 -5.38 17.79 4.94
N ASP A 519 -4.86 18.87 5.50
CA ASP A 519 -5.46 20.19 5.40
C ASP A 519 -5.48 20.76 3.98
N GLY A 520 -4.59 20.32 3.09
CA GLY A 520 -4.61 20.67 1.67
C GLY A 520 -5.95 20.36 1.00
N ALA A 521 -6.64 19.31 1.46
CA ALA A 521 -7.94 18.92 0.94
C ALA A 521 -9.04 20.00 1.11
N TYR A 522 -8.94 20.88 2.10
CA TYR A 522 -9.89 21.99 2.28
C TYR A 522 -9.29 23.37 2.02
N LEU A 523 -7.98 23.53 2.14
CA LEU A 523 -7.29 24.80 1.84
C LEU A 523 -7.23 25.09 0.34
N PHE A 524 -7.25 24.07 -0.50
CA PHE A 524 -7.28 24.16 -1.97
C PHE A 524 -8.59 23.61 -2.53
N PRO A 525 -9.74 24.22 -2.21
CA PRO A 525 -11.05 23.68 -2.61
C PRO A 525 -11.27 23.74 -4.11
N ASP A 526 -10.69 24.72 -4.82
CA ASP A 526 -10.78 24.87 -6.30
C ASP A 526 -9.41 25.30 -6.86
N PRO A 527 -8.48 24.34 -7.06
CA PRO A 527 -7.12 24.66 -7.54
C PRO A 527 -7.03 24.94 -9.04
N GLY A 528 -8.13 24.80 -9.80
CA GLY A 528 -8.15 24.99 -11.26
C GLY A 528 -7.38 23.94 -12.06
N ILE A 529 -7.09 22.78 -11.45
CA ILE A 529 -6.48 21.58 -12.04
C ILE A 529 -7.28 20.35 -11.62
N ALA A 530 -7.27 19.28 -12.40
CA ALA A 530 -7.83 18.01 -11.99
C ALA A 530 -7.23 17.57 -10.65
N ASN A 531 -8.09 17.21 -9.68
CA ASN A 531 -7.61 16.98 -8.31
C ASN A 531 -8.47 15.96 -7.55
N PHE A 532 -7.92 15.50 -6.43
CA PHE A 532 -8.61 14.68 -5.44
C PHE A 532 -7.99 14.91 -4.04
N ALA A 533 -8.69 14.52 -2.98
CA ALA A 533 -8.11 14.43 -1.65
C ALA A 533 -7.35 13.09 -1.55
N ALA A 534 -6.01 13.13 -1.62
CA ALA A 534 -5.19 11.92 -1.61
C ALA A 534 -5.02 11.33 -0.21
N GLU A 535 -5.15 12.18 0.83
CA GLU A 535 -5.19 11.76 2.22
C GLU A 535 -6.08 12.69 3.04
N TYR A 536 -6.96 12.10 3.86
CA TYR A 536 -7.72 12.82 4.89
C TYR A 536 -7.99 11.88 6.07
N GLY A 537 -8.35 12.40 7.24
CA GLY A 537 -8.72 11.60 8.42
C GLY A 537 -7.53 11.09 9.24
N SER A 538 -6.32 11.61 8.99
CA SER A 538 -5.07 11.20 9.67
C SER A 538 -5.06 11.43 11.19
N VAL A 539 -6.03 12.14 11.73
CA VAL A 539 -6.19 12.38 13.17
C VAL A 539 -7.17 11.44 13.85
N THR A 540 -7.80 10.53 13.10
CA THR A 540 -8.75 9.53 13.62
C THR A 540 -8.01 8.41 14.36
N ARG A 541 -7.42 8.72 15.54
CA ARG A 541 -6.51 7.82 16.26
C ARG A 541 -7.21 6.76 17.11
N ASP A 542 -8.42 7.02 17.56
CA ASP A 542 -9.14 6.13 18.50
C ASP A 542 -10.29 5.37 17.82
N GLY A 543 -10.01 4.77 16.66
CA GLY A 543 -10.99 4.00 15.93
C GLY A 543 -11.55 2.78 16.66
N HIS A 544 -10.93 2.34 17.77
CA HIS A 544 -11.46 1.25 18.60
C HIS A 544 -12.65 1.72 19.46
N ASN A 545 -12.63 2.93 19.98
CA ASN A 545 -13.61 3.41 20.96
C ASN A 545 -14.67 4.31 20.35
N SER A 546 -14.32 5.11 19.33
CA SER A 546 -15.25 6.01 18.65
C SER A 546 -15.87 5.37 17.42
N TYR A 547 -17.21 5.46 17.29
CA TYR A 547 -17.91 5.03 16.08
C TYR A 547 -17.82 6.08 14.99
N ALA A 548 -18.16 7.31 15.29
CA ALA A 548 -17.98 8.42 14.36
C ALA A 548 -16.55 8.98 14.46
N PRO A 549 -15.91 9.33 13.35
CA PRO A 549 -14.63 10.01 13.38
C PRO A 549 -14.71 11.32 14.16
N ASP A 550 -13.73 11.59 15.03
CA ASP A 550 -13.72 12.78 15.87
C ASP A 550 -13.37 14.05 15.08
N TYR A 551 -12.62 13.91 14.01
CA TYR A 551 -12.22 15.00 13.12
C TYR A 551 -11.89 14.46 11.73
N LEU A 552 -12.40 15.14 10.70
CA LEU A 552 -12.07 14.91 9.30
C LEU A 552 -11.78 16.26 8.64
N GLU A 553 -10.66 16.37 7.95
CA GLU A 553 -10.24 17.59 7.26
C GLU A 553 -11.31 18.05 6.26
N LEU A 554 -11.94 17.12 5.58
CA LEU A 554 -12.99 17.40 4.58
C LEU A 554 -14.24 18.06 5.17
N GLU A 555 -14.51 17.89 6.47
CA GLU A 555 -15.60 18.59 7.16
C GLU A 555 -15.36 20.10 7.31
N GLN A 556 -14.10 20.55 7.06
CA GLN A 556 -13.78 21.97 7.00
C GLN A 556 -14.14 22.61 5.64
N THR A 557 -14.54 21.82 4.66
CA THR A 557 -14.99 22.33 3.34
C THR A 557 -16.23 23.25 3.55
N PRO A 558 -16.28 24.45 2.97
CA PRO A 558 -17.42 25.36 3.12
C PRO A 558 -18.74 24.69 2.72
N GLY A 559 -19.70 24.68 3.65
CA GLY A 559 -21.01 24.06 3.46
C GLY A 559 -21.08 22.58 3.85
N ALA A 560 -19.98 21.97 4.29
CA ALA A 560 -19.99 20.60 4.81
C ALA A 560 -20.78 20.51 6.13
N THR A 561 -21.45 19.38 6.29
CA THR A 561 -22.16 19.00 7.53
C THR A 561 -21.34 17.92 8.24
N PRO A 562 -20.97 18.11 9.51
CA PRO A 562 -20.24 17.08 10.26
C PRO A 562 -20.96 15.73 10.24
N GLY A 563 -20.20 14.67 9.96
CA GLY A 563 -20.72 13.31 9.89
C GLY A 563 -21.51 12.95 8.63
N ASP A 564 -21.63 13.85 7.65
CA ASP A 564 -22.27 13.58 6.35
C ASP A 564 -21.25 13.63 5.19
N PRO A 565 -20.69 12.47 4.75
CA PRO A 565 -19.73 12.43 3.67
C PRO A 565 -20.26 12.94 2.31
N GLU A 566 -21.55 12.97 2.09
CA GLU A 566 -22.10 13.51 0.85
C GLU A 566 -21.99 15.04 0.79
N SER A 567 -21.97 15.71 1.97
CA SER A 567 -21.97 17.17 2.07
C SER A 567 -20.62 17.84 1.83
N TRP A 568 -19.52 17.15 1.97
CA TRP A 568 -18.17 17.71 1.73
C TRP A 568 -17.67 17.55 0.31
N ARG A 569 -18.44 16.88 -0.55
CA ARG A 569 -18.07 16.67 -1.96
C ARG A 569 -18.18 17.96 -2.76
N LEU A 570 -17.10 18.24 -3.50
CA LEU A 570 -17.05 19.34 -4.44
C LEU A 570 -17.26 18.80 -5.86
N PRO A 571 -18.06 19.45 -6.71
CA PRO A 571 -18.39 18.96 -8.05
C PRO A 571 -17.20 18.72 -8.97
N TRP A 572 -16.12 19.46 -8.77
CA TRP A 572 -14.88 19.37 -9.53
C TRP A 572 -13.82 18.45 -8.91
N ARG A 573 -13.98 18.02 -7.66
CA ARG A 573 -13.10 17.06 -7.02
C ARG A 573 -13.41 15.65 -7.49
N SER A 574 -12.39 14.89 -7.86
CA SER A 574 -12.57 13.55 -8.42
C SER A 574 -12.95 12.50 -7.37
N GLY A 575 -12.54 12.70 -6.13
CA GLY A 575 -12.81 11.78 -5.03
C GLY A 575 -12.00 12.08 -3.78
N GLU A 576 -12.05 11.16 -2.85
CA GLU A 576 -11.44 11.25 -1.52
C GLU A 576 -10.82 9.91 -1.11
N VAL A 577 -9.66 9.93 -0.45
CA VAL A 577 -8.92 8.73 -0.04
C VAL A 577 -8.54 8.87 1.44
N ILE A 578 -9.10 8.02 2.30
CA ILE A 578 -8.83 8.09 3.74
C ILE A 578 -7.42 7.62 4.10
N TRP A 579 -6.78 8.27 5.05
CA TRP A 579 -5.59 7.80 5.73
C TRP A 579 -5.96 7.22 7.12
N ALA A 580 -5.94 5.87 7.29
CA ALA A 580 -5.67 4.87 6.28
C ALA A 580 -6.68 3.72 6.40
N GLY A 581 -6.68 2.79 5.44
CA GLY A 581 -7.54 1.60 5.50
C GLY A 581 -7.16 0.66 6.63
N PHE A 582 -5.85 0.47 6.86
CA PHE A 582 -5.32 -0.44 7.88
C PHE A 582 -4.24 0.24 8.72
N ASP A 583 -4.12 -0.19 9.97
CA ASP A 583 -2.93 0.08 10.75
C ASP A 583 -1.71 -0.56 10.08
N HIS A 584 -0.56 0.11 10.18
CA HIS A 584 0.70 -0.30 9.56
C HIS A 584 1.89 -0.11 10.52
N GLY A 585 3.04 -0.68 10.19
CA GLY A 585 4.29 -0.41 10.89
C GLY A 585 4.81 0.99 10.59
N SER A 586 5.28 1.70 11.61
CA SER A 586 5.79 3.05 11.45
C SER A 586 7.06 3.28 12.26
N ILE A 587 8.09 3.87 11.63
CA ILE A 587 9.31 4.32 12.32
C ILE A 587 9.07 5.57 13.19
N ALA A 588 7.93 6.24 12.99
CA ALA A 588 7.49 7.35 13.83
C ALA A 588 6.75 6.88 15.09
N GLY A 589 6.61 5.57 15.27
CA GLY A 589 5.97 4.95 16.43
C GLY A 589 4.55 4.46 16.17
N ARG A 590 4.03 3.72 17.16
CA ARG A 590 2.73 3.05 17.06
C ARG A 590 1.57 4.01 16.79
N ASP A 591 1.60 5.20 17.39
CA ASP A 591 0.50 6.18 17.24
C ASP A 591 0.32 6.61 15.78
N TYR A 592 1.42 6.73 15.02
CA TYR A 592 1.37 7.04 13.59
C TYR A 592 0.94 5.83 12.76
N GLY A 593 1.34 4.63 13.17
CA GLY A 593 0.91 3.40 12.50
C GLY A 593 -0.51 2.95 12.86
N SER A 594 -1.22 3.61 13.78
CA SER A 594 -2.54 3.19 14.27
C SER A 594 -3.71 4.05 13.74
N LEU A 595 -3.54 4.71 12.61
CA LEU A 595 -4.54 5.59 11.99
C LEU A 595 -5.53 4.84 11.08
N GLY A 596 -5.38 3.53 10.92
CA GLY A 596 -6.24 2.70 10.06
C GLY A 596 -7.66 2.53 10.57
N LEU A 597 -8.60 2.28 9.66
CA LEU A 597 -9.97 1.85 9.97
C LEU A 597 -10.04 0.42 10.49
N VAL A 598 -9.05 -0.39 10.13
CA VAL A 598 -8.87 -1.77 10.55
C VAL A 598 -7.54 -1.88 11.28
N ASP A 599 -7.51 -2.57 12.40
CA ASP A 599 -6.28 -2.67 13.21
C ASP A 599 -5.19 -3.52 12.53
N TYR A 600 -4.01 -3.53 13.14
CA TYR A 600 -2.85 -4.24 12.60
C TYR A 600 -3.06 -5.77 12.50
N GLN A 601 -3.90 -6.34 13.34
CA GLN A 601 -4.31 -7.77 13.29
C GLN A 601 -5.43 -8.04 12.28
N ARG A 602 -5.87 -7.01 11.53
CA ARG A 602 -6.96 -7.07 10.54
C ARG A 602 -8.34 -7.28 11.17
N LEU A 603 -8.55 -6.77 12.40
CA LEU A 603 -9.87 -6.69 13.03
C LEU A 603 -10.44 -5.27 12.81
N PRO A 604 -11.67 -5.16 12.28
CA PRO A 604 -12.28 -3.85 12.03
C PRO A 604 -12.50 -3.05 13.32
N LYS A 605 -12.05 -1.80 13.35
CA LYS A 605 -12.35 -0.83 14.39
C LYS A 605 -13.77 -0.28 14.21
N LYS A 606 -14.30 0.44 15.21
CA LYS A 606 -15.66 1.00 15.11
C LYS A 606 -15.81 1.99 13.95
N GLY A 607 -14.78 2.78 13.65
CA GLY A 607 -14.74 3.70 12.51
C GLY A 607 -14.92 3.01 11.14
N TYR A 608 -14.41 1.79 10.96
CA TYR A 608 -14.68 0.99 9.77
C TYR A 608 -16.18 0.81 9.51
N TYR A 609 -16.95 0.51 10.57
CA TYR A 609 -18.39 0.31 10.45
C TYR A 609 -19.14 1.61 10.21
N TRP A 610 -18.58 2.76 10.61
CA TRP A 610 -19.14 4.06 10.27
C TRP A 610 -19.04 4.29 8.75
N TYR A 611 -17.87 4.08 8.16
CA TYR A 611 -17.68 4.20 6.71
C TYR A 611 -18.52 3.18 5.94
N ARG A 612 -18.59 1.93 6.43
CA ARG A 612 -19.42 0.88 5.84
C ARG A 612 -20.91 1.27 5.84
N ASN A 613 -21.39 1.89 6.89
CA ASN A 613 -22.73 2.42 6.94
C ASN A 613 -22.90 3.61 5.99
N ALA A 614 -21.96 4.54 5.98
CA ALA A 614 -22.00 5.73 5.14
C ALA A 614 -21.95 5.40 3.63
N TYR A 615 -21.08 4.47 3.23
CA TYR A 615 -20.81 4.16 1.82
C TYR A 615 -21.63 2.96 1.29
N ALA A 616 -21.64 1.85 2.00
CA ALA A 616 -22.33 0.62 1.58
C ALA A 616 -23.77 0.52 2.12
N LYS A 617 -24.21 1.46 2.97
CA LYS A 617 -25.54 1.46 3.63
C LYS A 617 -25.78 0.21 4.48
N VAL A 618 -24.73 -0.36 5.08
CA VAL A 618 -24.80 -1.53 5.97
C VAL A 618 -24.69 -1.04 7.41
N PRO A 619 -25.74 -1.21 8.25
CA PRO A 619 -25.69 -0.79 9.64
C PRO A 619 -24.58 -1.47 10.44
N PRO A 620 -24.05 -0.80 11.49
CA PRO A 620 -23.05 -1.41 12.35
C PRO A 620 -23.64 -2.62 13.10
N PRO A 621 -22.80 -3.60 13.46
CA PRO A 621 -23.23 -4.69 14.33
C PRO A 621 -23.49 -4.19 15.76
N ALA A 622 -24.21 -4.97 16.54
CA ALA A 622 -24.25 -4.77 17.99
C ALA A 622 -22.82 -5.02 18.56
N TRP A 623 -22.32 -4.07 19.33
CA TRP A 623 -21.00 -4.18 19.95
C TRP A 623 -21.01 -5.19 21.08
N PRO A 624 -20.00 -6.09 21.14
CA PRO A 624 -19.81 -6.94 22.31
C PRO A 624 -19.72 -6.09 23.59
N GLN A 625 -20.30 -6.60 24.67
CA GLN A 625 -20.22 -5.94 25.98
C GLN A 625 -19.40 -6.83 26.93
N PRO A 626 -18.75 -6.27 27.95
CA PRO A 626 -18.18 -7.07 29.02
C PRO A 626 -19.26 -7.96 29.69
N GLY A 627 -18.85 -9.17 30.10
CA GLY A 627 -19.76 -10.12 30.74
C GLY A 627 -19.00 -11.29 31.38
N THR A 628 -19.71 -12.36 31.74
CA THR A 628 -19.10 -13.55 32.31
C THR A 628 -18.54 -14.44 31.20
N ALA A 629 -17.24 -14.40 31.00
CA ALA A 629 -16.53 -15.21 30.01
C ALA A 629 -16.58 -16.71 30.47
N ALA A 630 -16.86 -17.61 29.51
CA ALA A 630 -16.99 -19.03 29.77
C ALA A 630 -16.14 -19.91 28.84
N ALA A 631 -15.87 -19.45 27.63
CA ALA A 631 -15.15 -20.23 26.63
C ALA A 631 -14.45 -19.34 25.61
N LEU A 632 -13.53 -19.94 24.87
CA LEU A 632 -12.98 -19.41 23.62
C LEU A 632 -13.71 -20.01 22.41
N ARG A 633 -13.77 -19.26 21.32
CA ARG A 633 -14.15 -19.73 19.99
C ARG A 633 -13.03 -19.41 19.03
N LEU A 634 -12.57 -20.41 18.28
CA LEU A 634 -11.52 -20.29 17.27
C LEU A 634 -12.11 -20.52 15.88
N THR A 635 -11.87 -19.61 14.96
CA THR A 635 -12.36 -19.66 13.59
C THR A 635 -11.26 -19.37 12.59
N SER A 636 -11.47 -19.77 11.34
CA SER A 636 -10.57 -19.49 10.20
C SER A 636 -11.32 -18.71 9.12
N SER A 637 -10.60 -17.80 8.42
CA SER A 637 -11.14 -17.02 7.30
C SER A 637 -11.50 -17.85 6.07
N ALA A 638 -10.96 -19.07 5.96
CA ALA A 638 -11.27 -20.02 4.90
C ALA A 638 -11.23 -21.45 5.48
N PRO A 639 -11.91 -22.41 4.85
CA PRO A 639 -11.95 -23.79 5.35
C PRO A 639 -10.62 -24.53 5.18
N ALA A 640 -9.71 -24.03 4.32
CA ALA A 640 -8.43 -24.66 4.04
C ALA A 640 -7.43 -23.65 3.47
N ILE A 641 -6.14 -23.91 3.63
CA ILE A 641 -5.06 -23.37 2.82
C ILE A 641 -5.01 -24.19 1.53
N ARG A 642 -5.17 -23.56 0.38
CA ARG A 642 -5.26 -24.27 -0.92
C ARG A 642 -3.89 -24.68 -1.45
N ARG A 643 -2.86 -23.86 -1.22
CA ARG A 643 -1.50 -24.02 -1.74
C ARG A 643 -0.47 -23.82 -0.63
N ALA A 644 0.49 -24.75 -0.57
CA ALA A 644 1.61 -24.72 0.36
C ALA A 644 2.85 -24.12 -0.34
N ASP A 645 2.74 -22.91 -0.91
CA ASP A 645 3.76 -22.28 -1.74
C ASP A 645 4.06 -20.82 -1.35
N GLY A 646 3.60 -20.38 -0.17
CA GLY A 646 3.78 -19.02 0.33
C GLY A 646 2.75 -18.00 -0.17
N THR A 647 2.02 -18.31 -1.26
CA THR A 647 1.01 -17.39 -1.82
C THR A 647 -0.34 -17.47 -1.11
N ASP A 648 -0.56 -18.50 -0.28
CA ASP A 648 -1.84 -18.74 0.40
C ASP A 648 -1.69 -18.84 1.91
N ASP A 649 -2.70 -18.36 2.64
CA ASP A 649 -2.80 -18.43 4.09
C ASP A 649 -4.25 -18.42 4.55
N VAL A 650 -4.45 -18.58 5.85
CA VAL A 650 -5.73 -18.32 6.51
C VAL A 650 -5.53 -17.39 7.71
N ARG A 651 -6.45 -16.44 7.92
CA ARG A 651 -6.52 -15.68 9.15
C ARG A 651 -7.31 -16.45 10.20
N LEU A 652 -6.66 -16.75 11.32
CA LEU A 652 -7.26 -17.34 12.51
C LEU A 652 -7.79 -16.22 13.40
N THR A 653 -8.98 -16.38 13.98
CA THR A 653 -9.57 -15.43 14.93
C THR A 653 -10.02 -16.16 16.17
N VAL A 654 -9.50 -15.74 17.32
CA VAL A 654 -9.98 -16.15 18.65
C VAL A 654 -11.01 -15.13 19.12
N THR A 655 -12.11 -15.60 19.68
CA THR A 655 -13.15 -14.75 20.27
C THR A 655 -13.51 -15.27 21.66
N VAL A 656 -13.56 -14.39 22.65
CA VAL A 656 -14.06 -14.70 24.00
C VAL A 656 -15.58 -14.71 23.97
N VAL A 657 -16.19 -15.76 24.54
CA VAL A 657 -17.64 -15.94 24.52
C VAL A 657 -18.17 -16.31 25.91
N ASP A 658 -19.44 -16.01 26.15
CA ASP A 658 -20.19 -16.47 27.34
C ASP A 658 -20.60 -17.94 27.22
N ALA A 659 -21.34 -18.46 28.21
CA ALA A 659 -21.82 -19.83 28.23
C ALA A 659 -22.79 -20.17 27.08
N ALA A 660 -23.48 -19.20 26.53
CA ALA A 660 -24.38 -19.33 25.39
C ALA A 660 -23.64 -19.18 24.03
N GLY A 661 -22.35 -18.90 24.03
CA GLY A 661 -21.53 -18.68 22.83
C GLY A 661 -21.64 -17.27 22.26
N LYS A 662 -22.22 -16.29 22.97
CA LYS A 662 -22.31 -14.91 22.57
C LYS A 662 -20.94 -14.21 22.75
N PRO A 663 -20.44 -13.45 21.77
CA PRO A 663 -19.19 -12.68 21.90
C PRO A 663 -19.24 -11.67 23.03
N LEU A 664 -18.12 -11.54 23.75
CA LEU A 664 -17.92 -10.60 24.84
C LEU A 664 -16.72 -9.68 24.53
N ALA A 665 -16.69 -8.50 25.14
CA ALA A 665 -15.58 -7.56 25.05
C ALA A 665 -14.45 -7.82 26.07
N ASN A 666 -14.57 -8.83 26.91
CA ASN A 666 -13.53 -9.24 27.87
C ASN A 666 -12.26 -9.65 27.08
N SER A 667 -11.11 -9.15 27.48
CA SER A 667 -9.83 -9.41 26.81
C SER A 667 -8.81 -10.06 27.76
N PRO A 668 -9.05 -11.30 28.24
CA PRO A 668 -8.06 -12.02 29.03
C PRO A 668 -6.87 -12.42 28.15
N PRO A 669 -5.68 -12.74 28.72
CA PRO A 669 -4.58 -13.33 27.97
C PRO A 669 -5.02 -14.62 27.29
N VAL A 670 -4.66 -14.81 26.02
CA VAL A 670 -4.98 -15.98 25.21
C VAL A 670 -3.72 -16.52 24.55
N ARG A 671 -3.46 -17.83 24.70
CA ARG A 671 -2.44 -18.54 23.96
C ARG A 671 -3.06 -19.34 22.81
N LEU A 672 -2.57 -19.15 21.60
CA LEU A 672 -2.87 -20.00 20.44
C LEU A 672 -1.65 -20.85 20.11
N ALA A 673 -1.80 -22.16 20.04
CA ALA A 673 -0.72 -23.09 19.75
C ALA A 673 -1.10 -24.09 18.66
N ILE A 674 -0.12 -24.45 17.83
CA ILE A 674 -0.24 -25.55 16.86
C ILE A 674 0.17 -26.84 17.58
N GLU A 675 -0.81 -27.70 17.87
CA GLU A 675 -0.58 -29.00 18.53
C GLU A 675 0.09 -30.02 17.60
N SER A 676 -0.34 -30.02 16.32
CA SER A 676 0.21 -30.92 15.30
C SER A 676 -0.03 -30.38 13.89
N GLY A 677 0.67 -30.97 12.90
CA GLY A 677 0.52 -30.61 11.48
C GLY A 677 1.50 -29.56 11.00
N PRO A 678 1.42 -29.20 9.70
CA PRO A 678 2.44 -28.41 8.98
C PRO A 678 2.31 -26.90 9.12
N GLY A 679 1.31 -26.38 9.83
CA GLY A 679 1.06 -24.94 9.92
C GLY A 679 2.20 -24.15 10.55
N GLU A 680 2.28 -22.88 10.22
CA GLU A 680 3.25 -21.92 10.71
C GLU A 680 2.57 -20.61 11.08
N LEU A 681 2.78 -20.16 12.34
CA LEU A 681 2.49 -18.81 12.79
C LEU A 681 3.75 -17.94 12.60
N PRO A 682 3.65 -16.62 12.55
CA PRO A 682 4.83 -15.76 12.41
C PRO A 682 5.84 -15.96 13.56
N THR A 683 5.36 -16.35 14.73
CA THR A 683 6.15 -16.70 15.92
C THR A 683 6.56 -18.19 16.00
N GLY A 684 6.30 -18.95 14.96
CA GLY A 684 6.58 -20.39 14.92
C GLY A 684 5.36 -21.25 15.23
N ARG A 685 5.38 -21.97 16.39
CA ARG A 685 4.32 -22.93 16.75
C ARG A 685 3.31 -22.40 17.75
N GLY A 686 3.53 -21.23 18.31
CA GLY A 686 2.63 -20.64 19.29
C GLY A 686 2.74 -19.12 19.36
N ILE A 687 1.66 -18.47 19.76
CA ILE A 687 1.56 -17.03 19.95
C ILE A 687 0.71 -16.73 21.19
N GLU A 688 1.08 -15.71 21.93
CA GLU A 688 0.34 -15.25 23.09
C GLU A 688 -0.17 -13.83 22.87
N PHE A 689 -1.47 -13.63 23.06
CA PHE A 689 -2.14 -12.34 22.95
C PHE A 689 -2.43 -11.81 24.36
N THR A 690 -2.06 -10.56 24.62
CA THR A 690 -2.29 -9.91 25.91
C THR A 690 -2.97 -8.56 25.72
N PRO A 691 -3.77 -8.06 26.68
CA PRO A 691 -4.47 -6.78 26.53
C PRO A 691 -3.52 -5.58 26.42
N ASP A 692 -2.35 -5.65 27.09
CA ASP A 692 -1.40 -4.53 27.20
C ASP A 692 -0.11 -4.74 26.40
N GLY A 693 -0.01 -5.83 25.62
CA GLY A 693 1.18 -6.17 24.84
C GLY A 693 1.17 -5.61 23.42
N ASP A 694 2.28 -5.82 22.72
CA ASP A 694 2.36 -5.54 21.28
C ASP A 694 1.52 -6.54 20.47
N ILE A 695 1.40 -7.78 20.95
CA ILE A 695 0.53 -8.82 20.40
C ILE A 695 -0.78 -8.78 21.18
N THR A 696 -1.74 -8.04 20.66
CA THR A 696 -2.92 -7.64 21.45
C THR A 696 -4.11 -8.57 21.30
N ILE A 697 -4.90 -8.67 22.38
CA ILE A 697 -6.32 -9.04 22.33
C ILE A 697 -7.14 -7.81 22.73
N ARG A 698 -8.13 -7.44 21.91
CA ARG A 698 -8.99 -6.28 22.18
C ARG A 698 -10.45 -6.61 21.90
N ASP A 699 -11.36 -6.00 22.68
CA ASP A 699 -12.80 -6.22 22.54
C ASP A 699 -13.16 -7.71 22.42
N GLY A 700 -12.44 -8.57 23.18
CA GLY A 700 -12.62 -10.01 23.21
C GLY A 700 -12.13 -10.75 21.96
N GLN A 701 -11.35 -10.10 21.08
CA GLN A 701 -10.86 -10.71 19.85
C GLN A 701 -9.36 -10.55 19.68
N ALA A 702 -8.74 -11.57 19.06
CA ALA A 702 -7.38 -11.55 18.57
C ALA A 702 -7.32 -12.30 17.24
N ALA A 703 -6.45 -11.86 16.32
CA ALA A 703 -6.31 -12.54 15.04
C ALA A 703 -4.86 -12.58 14.56
N ILE A 704 -4.53 -13.60 13.76
CA ILE A 704 -3.21 -13.81 13.17
C ILE A 704 -3.33 -14.68 11.91
N ALA A 705 -2.50 -14.42 10.91
CA ALA A 705 -2.42 -15.26 9.72
C ALA A 705 -1.54 -16.49 9.97
N MET A 706 -1.96 -17.65 9.45
CA MET A 706 -1.24 -18.92 9.47
C MET A 706 -0.96 -19.37 8.04
N ARG A 707 0.28 -19.75 7.77
CA ARG A 707 0.76 -20.34 6.51
C ARG A 707 1.08 -21.81 6.65
N SER A 708 1.38 -22.47 5.53
CA SER A 708 1.88 -23.85 5.51
C SER A 708 2.74 -24.09 4.27
N TRP A 709 3.78 -24.92 4.45
CA TRP A 709 4.72 -25.33 3.38
C TRP A 709 4.51 -26.79 2.93
N GLN A 710 3.59 -27.49 3.57
CA GLN A 710 3.28 -28.90 3.26
C GLN A 710 1.77 -29.15 3.30
N ALA A 711 1.33 -30.12 2.51
CA ALA A 711 -0.03 -30.65 2.55
C ALA A 711 -0.23 -31.51 3.81
N GLY A 712 -1.35 -31.29 4.51
CA GLY A 712 -1.69 -32.00 5.74
C GLY A 712 -2.67 -31.21 6.58
N THR A 713 -3.13 -31.76 7.69
CA THR A 713 -4.06 -31.07 8.61
C THR A 713 -3.29 -30.46 9.78
N THR A 714 -3.46 -29.18 10.01
CA THR A 714 -2.93 -28.47 11.18
C THR A 714 -4.00 -28.41 12.25
N ARG A 715 -3.69 -28.93 13.44
CA ARG A 715 -4.55 -28.86 14.62
C ARG A 715 -4.07 -27.77 15.55
N LEU A 716 -4.98 -26.85 15.86
CA LEU A 716 -4.74 -25.67 16.70
C LEU A 716 -5.57 -25.74 17.96
N ARG A 717 -4.99 -25.21 19.07
CA ARG A 717 -5.71 -25.00 20.33
C ARG A 717 -5.52 -23.56 20.82
N ALA A 718 -6.61 -22.92 21.20
CA ALA A 718 -6.62 -21.66 21.93
C ALA A 718 -6.98 -21.91 23.38
N THR A 719 -6.18 -21.36 24.31
CA THR A 719 -6.34 -21.52 25.77
C THR A 719 -6.33 -20.18 26.47
N SER A 720 -7.05 -20.05 27.58
CA SER A 720 -7.03 -18.89 28.49
C SER A 720 -7.39 -19.36 29.90
N PRO A 721 -6.77 -18.83 30.96
CA PRO A 721 -7.05 -19.21 32.32
C PRO A 721 -8.55 -19.12 32.68
N GLY A 722 -9.14 -20.20 33.20
CA GLY A 722 -10.53 -20.22 33.64
C GLY A 722 -11.59 -20.34 32.54
N LEU A 723 -11.20 -20.38 31.26
CA LEU A 723 -12.09 -20.54 30.12
C LEU A 723 -11.96 -21.94 29.50
N ARG A 724 -13.02 -22.41 28.90
CA ARG A 724 -12.99 -23.63 28.09
C ARG A 724 -12.23 -23.37 26.79
N ASP A 725 -11.29 -24.25 26.47
CA ASP A 725 -10.47 -24.22 25.27
C ASP A 725 -11.30 -24.29 23.98
N ALA A 726 -10.73 -23.75 22.91
CA ALA A 726 -11.21 -23.95 21.54
C ALA A 726 -10.16 -24.71 20.71
N VAL A 727 -10.64 -25.67 19.90
CA VAL A 727 -9.80 -26.45 18.98
C VAL A 727 -10.32 -26.24 17.55
N LEU A 728 -9.39 -26.14 16.59
CA LEU A 728 -9.69 -25.99 15.17
C LEU A 728 -8.73 -26.85 14.34
N GLU A 729 -9.23 -27.49 13.31
CA GLU A 729 -8.42 -28.19 12.32
C GLU A 729 -8.49 -27.45 10.98
N VAL A 730 -7.33 -27.17 10.42
CA VAL A 730 -7.21 -26.47 9.13
C VAL A 730 -6.39 -27.35 8.17
N PRO A 731 -6.99 -27.89 7.12
CA PRO A 731 -6.29 -28.64 6.10
C PRO A 731 -5.49 -27.70 5.16
N THR A 732 -4.32 -28.17 4.73
CA THR A 732 -3.58 -27.64 3.58
C THR A 732 -3.68 -28.64 2.44
N LEU A 733 -4.20 -28.22 1.27
CA LEU A 733 -4.69 -29.14 0.23
C LEU A 733 -3.61 -29.57 -0.77
N SER A 734 -2.61 -28.75 -1.06
CA SER A 734 -1.58 -29.07 -2.03
C SER A 734 -0.17 -28.74 -1.51
N GLY A 735 0.85 -29.33 -2.12
CA GLY A 735 2.24 -29.23 -1.73
C GLY A 735 2.86 -30.56 -1.34
N PRO A 736 4.13 -30.59 -0.92
CA PRO A 736 4.78 -31.79 -0.40
C PRO A 736 4.01 -32.31 0.83
N ARG A 737 3.87 -33.63 0.93
CA ARG A 737 3.14 -34.24 2.05
C ARG A 737 3.88 -34.03 3.38
N PHE A 738 3.17 -33.57 4.39
CA PHE A 738 3.67 -33.57 5.77
C PHE A 738 3.69 -34.99 6.34
N VAL A 739 4.84 -35.40 6.87
CA VAL A 739 5.01 -36.70 7.54
C VAL A 739 5.47 -36.43 8.98
N PRO A 740 4.62 -36.68 9.97
CA PRO A 740 4.99 -36.50 11.39
C PRO A 740 6.28 -37.23 11.76
N GLY A 741 7.18 -36.52 12.47
CA GLY A 741 8.48 -37.08 12.89
C GLY A 741 9.56 -37.16 11.80
N VAL A 742 9.21 -36.90 10.53
CA VAL A 742 10.14 -36.88 9.39
C VAL A 742 10.25 -35.49 8.78
N THR A 743 9.10 -34.86 8.47
CA THR A 743 9.11 -33.49 7.95
C THR A 743 9.51 -32.53 9.04
N SER A 744 10.52 -31.70 8.78
CA SER A 744 10.95 -30.67 9.72
C SER A 744 9.83 -29.67 9.97
N ILE A 745 9.54 -29.42 11.23
CA ILE A 745 8.60 -28.37 11.64
C ILE A 745 9.33 -27.04 11.76
N VAL A 746 8.58 -25.95 11.60
CA VAL A 746 9.11 -24.59 11.80
C VAL A 746 9.51 -24.41 13.27
N ALA A 747 10.69 -23.88 13.50
CA ALA A 747 11.18 -23.54 14.84
C ALA A 747 10.42 -22.33 15.40
N ASP A 748 10.31 -22.26 16.73
CA ASP A 748 9.78 -21.08 17.38
C ASP A 748 10.69 -19.85 17.11
N ARG A 749 10.05 -18.72 16.85
CA ARG A 749 10.65 -17.41 16.64
C ARG A 749 10.08 -16.45 17.68
N PRO A 750 10.68 -16.36 18.86
CA PRO A 750 10.14 -15.48 19.90
C PRO A 750 10.13 -14.04 19.40
N TYR A 751 9.05 -13.34 19.64
CA TYR A 751 8.98 -11.90 19.38
C TYR A 751 9.89 -11.18 20.36
N VAL A 752 10.81 -10.40 19.81
CA VAL A 752 11.67 -9.51 20.56
C VAL A 752 11.35 -8.08 20.10
N ARG A 753 10.86 -7.28 21.03
CA ARG A 753 10.68 -5.86 20.76
C ARG A 753 12.04 -5.21 20.60
N PHE A 754 12.32 -4.70 19.42
CA PHE A 754 13.51 -3.87 19.25
C PHE A 754 13.31 -2.58 20.04
N ALA A 755 14.03 -2.42 21.12
CA ALA A 755 14.07 -1.18 21.90
C ALA A 755 15.03 -0.23 21.19
N GLY A 756 14.50 0.74 20.45
CA GLY A 756 15.27 1.90 20.03
C GLY A 756 15.75 2.68 21.25
N VAL A 757 16.88 3.33 21.15
CA VAL A 757 17.34 4.27 22.18
C VAL A 757 16.40 5.46 22.12
N VAL A 758 15.61 5.68 23.18
CA VAL A 758 14.86 6.94 23.34
C VAL A 758 15.91 8.01 23.64
N GLN A 759 16.32 8.73 22.60
CA GLN A 759 17.10 9.95 22.80
C GLN A 759 16.13 11.12 22.91
N ASP A 760 16.45 12.05 23.78
CA ASP A 760 15.79 13.35 23.77
C ASP A 760 15.93 13.93 22.36
N GLN A 761 14.79 14.32 21.78
CA GLN A 761 14.79 14.89 20.44
C GLN A 761 15.59 16.19 20.44
N PRO A 762 16.52 16.41 19.51
CA PRO A 762 17.16 17.71 19.38
C PRO A 762 16.13 18.78 19.00
N ASP A 763 16.42 20.02 19.30
CA ASP A 763 15.61 21.14 18.81
C ASP A 763 15.68 21.15 17.28
N GLY A 764 14.54 21.29 16.63
CA GLY A 764 14.38 21.39 15.18
C GLY A 764 13.75 22.71 14.77
N THR A 765 13.87 23.07 13.51
CA THR A 765 13.21 24.24 12.90
C THR A 765 12.00 23.77 12.09
N PHE A 766 10.85 24.36 12.38
CA PHE A 766 9.55 24.07 11.77
C PHE A 766 8.96 25.34 11.18
N GLY A 767 7.99 25.21 10.32
CA GLY A 767 7.24 26.32 9.72
C GLY A 767 7.40 26.41 8.21
N LEU A 768 8.57 26.11 7.65
CA LEU A 768 8.79 26.19 6.22
C LEU A 768 7.81 25.24 5.49
N ASP A 769 7.07 25.83 4.54
CA ASP A 769 6.03 25.14 3.75
C ASP A 769 4.95 24.42 4.56
N ASN A 770 4.88 24.63 5.87
CA ASN A 770 3.81 24.12 6.72
C ASN A 770 2.49 24.84 6.45
N PRO A 771 1.33 24.21 6.71
CA PRO A 771 0.03 24.83 6.50
C PRO A 771 -0.09 26.17 7.20
N THR A 772 -0.60 27.15 6.47
CA THR A 772 -0.93 28.48 6.98
C THR A 772 -2.38 28.82 6.70
N SER A 773 -3.00 29.55 7.61
CA SER A 773 -4.24 30.27 7.34
C SER A 773 -4.20 31.65 7.98
N ALA A 774 -5.03 32.56 7.52
CA ALA A 774 -5.04 33.92 8.01
C ALA A 774 -6.45 34.47 8.16
N SER A 775 -6.62 35.53 8.99
CA SER A 775 -7.89 36.25 9.14
C SER A 775 -8.40 36.79 7.81
N SER A 776 -7.49 37.26 6.98
CA SER A 776 -7.72 37.75 5.62
C SER A 776 -6.41 37.72 4.83
N ALA A 777 -6.48 37.75 3.50
CA ALA A 777 -5.31 37.86 2.63
C ALA A 777 -5.66 38.63 1.35
N LEU A 778 -4.66 39.34 0.81
CA LEU A 778 -4.74 39.86 -0.55
C LEU A 778 -4.50 38.71 -1.55
N PRO A 779 -5.14 38.69 -2.75
CA PRO A 779 -4.96 37.63 -3.72
C PRO A 779 -3.50 37.34 -4.10
N ASP A 780 -2.69 38.40 -4.24
CA ASP A 780 -1.28 38.31 -4.62
C ASP A 780 -0.35 38.09 -3.40
N HIS A 781 -0.89 38.12 -2.18
CA HIS A 781 -0.16 37.96 -0.93
C HIS A 781 -0.86 36.97 0.02
N PRO A 782 -1.06 35.71 -0.42
CA PRO A 782 -1.74 34.70 0.38
C PRO A 782 -0.92 34.29 1.63
N SER A 783 -1.58 33.65 2.59
CA SER A 783 -0.99 33.25 3.89
C SER A 783 0.29 32.41 3.73
N ARG A 784 0.35 31.53 2.74
CA ARG A 784 1.51 30.67 2.46
C ARG A 784 2.79 31.42 2.14
N ARG A 785 2.72 32.71 1.75
CA ARG A 785 3.89 33.55 1.52
C ARG A 785 4.59 34.00 2.82
N ALA A 786 4.05 33.61 3.96
CA ALA A 786 4.68 33.89 5.25
C ALA A 786 5.62 32.77 5.73
N ASN A 787 5.81 31.71 4.95
CA ASN A 787 6.68 30.58 5.31
C ASN A 787 7.15 29.78 4.09
N ASP A 788 7.27 30.42 2.93
CA ASP A 788 7.70 29.77 1.68
C ASP A 788 9.23 29.76 1.48
N GLY A 789 9.99 30.25 2.45
CA GLY A 789 11.45 30.31 2.43
C GLY A 789 12.03 31.48 1.64
N ASP A 790 11.19 32.35 1.05
CA ASP A 790 11.61 33.52 0.32
C ASP A 790 11.24 34.80 1.07
N PRO A 791 12.17 35.47 1.77
CA PRO A 791 11.90 36.69 2.52
C PRO A 791 11.57 37.90 1.64
N ALA A 792 11.56 37.75 0.32
CA ALA A 792 11.10 38.77 -0.62
C ALA A 792 9.59 38.68 -0.86
N THR A 793 8.99 37.55 -0.66
CA THR A 793 7.54 37.37 -0.68
C THR A 793 6.94 37.58 0.72
N PHE A 794 5.63 37.82 0.83
CA PHE A 794 4.98 37.99 2.13
C PHE A 794 3.47 37.80 2.04
N TRP A 795 2.88 37.34 3.13
CA TRP A 795 1.46 37.46 3.37
C TRP A 795 1.10 38.89 3.71
N GLN A 796 -0.03 39.37 3.19
CA GLN A 796 -0.60 40.68 3.56
C GLN A 796 -2.09 40.55 3.81
N ALA A 797 -2.53 41.03 4.98
CA ALA A 797 -3.94 41.11 5.32
C ALA A 797 -4.70 42.08 4.41
N ALA A 798 -5.98 41.80 4.17
CA ALA A 798 -6.86 42.70 3.42
C ALA A 798 -7.06 44.04 4.13
N ALA A 799 -7.31 45.09 3.36
CA ALA A 799 -7.60 46.42 3.92
C ALA A 799 -8.89 46.35 4.78
N GLY A 800 -8.79 46.88 6.01
CA GLY A 800 -9.89 46.91 6.97
C GLY A 800 -9.90 45.75 7.98
N ASP A 801 -8.98 44.79 7.90
CA ASP A 801 -8.78 43.80 8.94
C ASP A 801 -8.18 44.48 10.18
N ALA A 802 -9.01 44.64 11.22
CA ALA A 802 -8.64 45.40 12.41
C ALA A 802 -7.66 44.66 13.35
N ALA A 803 -7.60 43.36 13.22
CA ALA A 803 -6.75 42.48 14.08
C ALA A 803 -6.23 41.32 13.23
N PRO A 804 -5.37 41.58 12.22
CA PRO A 804 -4.89 40.54 11.33
C PRO A 804 -4.07 39.49 12.07
N TRP A 805 -4.40 38.23 11.79
CA TRP A 805 -3.66 37.09 12.35
C TRP A 805 -3.28 36.08 11.28
N LEU A 806 -2.19 35.38 11.53
CA LEU A 806 -1.70 34.26 10.75
C LEU A 806 -1.55 33.03 11.65
N TYR A 807 -2.00 31.87 11.17
CA TYR A 807 -1.66 30.56 11.74
C TYR A 807 -0.54 29.91 10.93
N VAL A 808 0.38 29.26 11.68
CA VAL A 808 1.29 28.26 11.14
C VAL A 808 1.02 26.96 11.88
N ASP A 809 0.69 25.90 11.16
CA ASP A 809 0.48 24.57 11.72
C ASP A 809 1.74 23.72 11.51
N PRO A 810 2.55 23.44 12.53
CA PRO A 810 3.73 22.60 12.38
C PRO A 810 3.36 21.13 12.14
N GLU A 811 2.05 20.76 12.15
CA GLU A 811 1.51 19.39 12.02
C GLU A 811 2.07 18.42 13.06
N ARG A 812 2.70 18.94 14.08
CA ARG A 812 3.34 18.19 15.18
C ARG A 812 3.06 18.87 16.51
N VAL A 813 3.15 18.10 17.55
CA VAL A 813 3.19 18.64 18.90
C VAL A 813 4.62 18.98 19.25
N LEU A 814 4.87 20.23 19.52
CA LEU A 814 6.20 20.75 19.83
C LEU A 814 6.25 21.28 21.25
N LYS A 815 7.39 21.12 21.89
CA LYS A 815 7.78 21.98 23.01
C LYS A 815 8.49 23.18 22.43
N TYR A 816 7.78 24.30 22.34
CA TYR A 816 8.26 25.53 21.74
C TYR A 816 9.48 26.08 22.48
N ARG A 817 10.44 26.68 21.74
CA ARG A 817 11.65 27.32 22.24
C ARG A 817 11.79 28.77 21.80
N SER A 818 11.65 28.99 20.48
CA SER A 818 11.68 30.35 19.92
C SER A 818 10.82 30.41 18.63
N ILE A 819 10.47 31.62 18.28
CA ILE A 819 9.79 31.96 17.03
C ILE A 819 10.63 33.00 16.33
N ARG A 820 10.96 32.75 15.05
CA ARG A 820 11.58 33.71 14.18
C ARG A 820 10.50 34.32 13.29
N ILE A 821 10.43 35.65 13.27
CA ILE A 821 9.48 36.43 12.49
C ILE A 821 10.25 37.40 11.58
N VAL A 822 9.95 37.37 10.27
CA VAL A 822 10.44 38.35 9.31
C VAL A 822 9.26 39.19 8.82
N PHE A 823 9.32 40.50 9.00
CA PHE A 823 8.31 41.43 8.52
C PHE A 823 8.59 41.86 7.08
N PRO A 824 7.59 42.34 6.31
CA PRO A 824 7.83 42.80 4.94
C PRO A 824 8.76 43.99 4.85
N GLN A 825 8.79 44.85 5.88
CA GLN A 825 9.63 46.04 5.97
C GLN A 825 10.12 46.31 7.38
N ALA A 826 11.12 47.12 7.55
CA ALA A 826 11.62 47.56 8.84
C ALA A 826 10.68 48.61 9.44
N ALA A 827 9.86 48.25 10.45
CA ALA A 827 8.91 49.14 11.12
C ALA A 827 8.66 48.66 12.58
N PRO A 828 8.12 49.51 13.46
CA PRO A 828 7.94 49.16 14.87
C PRO A 828 6.68 48.29 15.07
N TYR A 829 6.63 47.11 14.43
CA TYR A 829 5.54 46.14 14.57
C TYR A 829 5.38 45.67 16.02
N GLY A 830 4.11 45.57 16.44
CA GLY A 830 3.71 44.81 17.62
C GLY A 830 3.08 43.48 17.20
N PHE A 831 3.06 42.49 18.07
CA PHE A 831 2.37 41.24 17.87
C PHE A 831 2.09 40.53 19.19
N VAL A 832 1.14 39.59 19.14
CA VAL A 832 0.91 38.55 20.15
C VAL A 832 1.05 37.18 19.47
N ALA A 833 1.90 36.33 20.05
CA ALA A 833 2.07 34.95 19.61
C ALA A 833 1.42 34.00 20.64
N GLU A 834 0.60 33.10 20.16
CA GLU A 834 -0.13 32.12 20.95
C GLU A 834 0.03 30.74 20.37
N VAL A 835 0.11 29.72 21.19
CA VAL A 835 0.18 28.32 20.80
C VAL A 835 -1.07 27.59 21.26
N ARG A 836 -1.64 26.76 20.41
CA ARG A 836 -2.77 25.92 20.79
C ARG A 836 -2.27 24.72 21.58
N GLY A 837 -2.55 24.70 22.86
CA GLY A 837 -2.17 23.62 23.78
C GLY A 837 -2.92 22.32 23.50
N LEU A 838 -2.49 21.23 24.17
CA LEU A 838 -3.12 19.90 24.05
C LEU A 838 -4.57 19.87 24.55
N ASP A 839 -4.94 20.80 25.39
CA ASP A 839 -6.30 21.02 25.90
C ASP A 839 -7.22 21.78 24.89
N GLY A 840 -6.67 22.14 23.73
CA GLY A 840 -7.37 22.90 22.71
C GLY A 840 -7.45 24.42 22.96
N ASN A 841 -6.92 24.91 24.09
CA ASN A 841 -6.92 26.32 24.45
C ASN A 841 -5.69 27.06 23.90
N TRP A 842 -5.87 28.35 23.55
CA TRP A 842 -4.77 29.20 23.15
C TRP A 842 -4.02 29.72 24.36
N GLN A 843 -2.71 29.53 24.39
CA GLN A 843 -1.79 29.99 25.43
C GLN A 843 -0.84 31.00 24.81
N LYS A 844 -0.79 32.20 25.39
CA LYS A 844 0.14 33.23 24.96
C LYS A 844 1.58 32.82 25.33
N VAL A 845 2.47 32.80 24.33
CA VAL A 845 3.87 32.38 24.48
C VAL A 845 4.84 33.52 24.24
N ALA A 846 4.43 34.59 23.58
CA ALA A 846 5.21 35.81 23.42
C ALA A 846 4.30 36.99 23.11
N GLU A 847 4.73 38.17 23.51
CA GLU A 847 4.08 39.45 23.16
C GLU A 847 5.11 40.54 22.98
N GLN A 848 4.94 41.34 21.95
CA GLN A 848 5.74 42.55 21.76
C GLN A 848 4.80 43.73 21.46
N ALA A 849 4.90 44.79 22.28
CA ALA A 849 4.17 46.02 22.01
C ALA A 849 4.75 46.76 20.79
N ALA A 850 3.90 47.44 20.02
CA ALA A 850 4.35 48.33 18.97
C ALA A 850 5.22 49.44 19.61
N GLY A 851 6.40 49.71 19.07
CA GLY A 851 7.31 50.65 19.70
C GLY A 851 8.69 50.76 19.05
N ALA A 852 9.73 50.67 19.85
CA ALA A 852 11.09 51.03 19.46
C ALA A 852 11.80 50.04 18.54
N ASP A 853 11.43 48.73 18.57
CA ASP A 853 12.10 47.73 17.74
C ASP A 853 11.64 47.82 16.29
N ARG A 854 12.52 48.26 15.42
CA ARG A 854 12.27 48.42 13.97
C ARG A 854 12.96 47.38 13.10
N ARG A 855 13.57 46.35 13.70
CA ARG A 855 14.23 45.28 12.93
C ARG A 855 13.24 44.56 12.07
N LYS A 856 13.62 44.29 10.81
CA LYS A 856 12.82 43.51 9.87
C LYS A 856 12.70 42.05 10.37
N GLU A 857 13.76 41.52 10.96
CA GLU A 857 13.84 40.16 11.47
C GLU A 857 13.97 40.16 12.98
N ARG A 858 13.20 39.28 13.63
CA ARG A 858 13.22 39.14 15.10
C ARG A 858 13.14 37.67 15.46
N GLU A 859 14.01 37.28 16.38
CA GLU A 859 13.92 35.96 17.03
C GLU A 859 13.48 36.19 18.47
N ILE A 860 12.45 35.51 18.91
CA ILE A 860 11.76 35.67 20.16
C ILE A 860 11.75 34.34 20.88
N ALA A 861 12.40 34.29 22.07
CA ALA A 861 12.24 33.15 22.95
C ALA A 861 10.78 33.03 23.42
N THR A 862 10.25 31.84 23.45
CA THR A 862 8.89 31.58 23.93
C THR A 862 8.94 31.05 25.35
N ASP A 863 7.88 31.31 26.13
CA ASP A 863 7.63 30.53 27.34
C ASP A 863 7.48 29.06 26.93
N PRO A 864 8.05 28.12 27.70
CA PRO A 864 7.95 26.70 27.36
C PRO A 864 6.49 26.23 27.37
N VAL A 865 5.98 25.92 26.20
CA VAL A 865 4.64 25.37 26.03
C VAL A 865 4.69 24.15 25.12
N ILE A 866 3.85 23.16 25.43
CA ILE A 866 3.67 21.99 24.56
C ILE A 866 2.34 22.17 23.83
N GLY A 867 2.41 22.22 22.50
CA GLY A 867 1.22 22.44 21.67
C GLY A 867 1.49 22.28 20.18
N GLY A 868 0.45 22.44 19.40
CA GLY A 868 0.47 22.37 17.95
C GLY A 868 0.55 23.76 17.29
N ARG A 869 -0.56 24.26 16.79
CA ARG A 869 -0.64 25.49 15.96
C ARG A 869 -0.11 26.74 16.67
N LEU A 870 0.67 27.52 15.93
CA LEU A 870 1.08 28.87 16.31
C LEU A 870 0.14 29.89 15.67
N ARG A 871 -0.37 30.86 16.45
CA ARG A 871 -1.08 32.03 15.95
C ARG A 871 -0.27 33.28 16.23
N ILE A 872 -0.10 34.14 15.24
CA ILE A 872 0.52 35.46 15.38
C ILE A 872 -0.54 36.50 15.02
N THR A 873 -0.99 37.28 15.99
CA THR A 873 -1.86 38.45 15.78
C THR A 873 -1.01 39.72 15.69
N LEU A 874 -1.12 40.42 14.57
CA LEU A 874 -0.27 41.58 14.29
C LEU A 874 -0.90 42.90 14.78
N LYS A 875 -0.01 43.84 15.14
CA LYS A 875 -0.29 45.25 15.30
C LYS A 875 0.64 46.03 14.40
N ALA A 876 0.26 46.23 13.16
CA ALA A 876 1.06 47.00 12.20
C ALA A 876 0.96 48.50 12.55
N PRO A 877 2.10 49.23 12.53
CA PRO A 877 2.06 50.69 12.71
C PRO A 877 1.42 51.35 11.48
N GLU A 878 0.93 52.58 11.68
CA GLU A 878 0.33 53.36 10.60
C GLU A 878 1.28 53.51 9.39
N GLY A 879 0.79 53.22 8.20
CA GLY A 879 1.55 53.25 6.96
C GLY A 879 2.47 52.06 6.73
N ALA A 880 2.50 51.06 7.60
CA ALA A 880 3.24 49.83 7.39
C ALA A 880 2.34 48.71 6.80
N ILE A 881 2.94 47.81 6.03
CA ILE A 881 2.26 46.62 5.49
C ILE A 881 1.82 45.70 6.65
N ALA A 882 0.52 45.45 6.79
CA ALA A 882 0.01 44.47 7.76
C ALA A 882 0.23 43.05 7.23
N GLY A 883 1.44 42.50 7.44
CA GLY A 883 1.82 41.22 6.88
C GLY A 883 3.07 40.60 7.51
N LEU A 884 3.40 39.39 7.09
CA LEU A 884 4.57 38.61 7.50
C LEU A 884 5.27 38.06 6.25
N ALA A 885 6.61 38.22 6.19
CA ALA A 885 7.41 37.64 5.11
C ALA A 885 7.85 36.21 5.44
N GLU A 886 8.29 35.98 6.68
CA GLU A 886 8.67 34.64 7.11
C GLU A 886 8.30 34.40 8.57
N VAL A 887 7.84 33.19 8.87
CA VAL A 887 7.63 32.66 10.20
C VAL A 887 8.23 31.28 10.32
N SER A 888 9.15 31.09 11.24
CA SER A 888 9.67 29.78 11.58
C SER A 888 9.67 29.55 13.09
N ILE A 889 9.57 28.28 13.50
CA ILE A 889 9.45 27.84 14.87
C ILE A 889 10.66 27.01 15.20
N THR A 890 11.35 27.30 16.29
CA THR A 890 12.33 26.37 16.88
C THR A 890 11.68 25.67 18.06
N GLY A 891 11.76 24.37 18.11
CA GLY A 891 11.16 23.59 19.17
C GLY A 891 11.63 22.14 19.18
N GLN A 892 11.22 21.43 20.22
CA GLN A 892 11.51 20.03 20.41
C GLN A 892 10.24 19.22 20.15
N LEU A 893 10.33 18.21 19.26
CA LEU A 893 9.21 17.31 19.04
C LEU A 893 8.83 16.59 20.32
N GLN A 894 7.54 16.53 20.59
CA GLN A 894 7.01 15.75 21.70
C GLN A 894 6.37 14.48 21.16
N ASN A 895 6.91 13.34 21.55
CA ASN A 895 6.25 12.06 21.39
C ASN A 895 5.10 11.99 22.40
N ARG A 896 3.88 11.75 21.89
CA ARG A 896 2.75 11.46 22.77
C ARG A 896 2.80 10.03 23.26
#